data_c2ec02d15f93929e71b9d81181be2500
#
_entry.id   c2ec02d15f93929e71b9d81181be2500
#
_cell.length_a   1.000
_cell.length_b   1.000
_cell.length_c   1.000
_cell.angle_alpha   90.00
_cell.angle_beta   90.00
_cell.angle_gamma   90.00
#
_symmetry.space_group_name_H-M   'P 1'
#
loop_
_entity.id
_entity.type
_entity.pdbx_description
1 polymer ?
#
loop_
_entity_poly.entity_id
_entity_poly.type
_entity_poly.pdbx_seq_one_letter_code
_entity_poly.pdbx_strand_id
1 'polypeptide(L)'
;MRSRFLSGLILGLLAVGGVPATAQPVVINEILASNAETLADPDYGEFGDWIELYNGSEAAVDLGGYSLTDDLGADAESRWAIPAGTVLGAGAYLVVWADDYDAGPPATSALHTDFKLSAGGEQVGLFSPAGVVVDSLTYGDQSADVAYGRFPDGAGTWALLETPTPGAANTDAPAEDPPLPPSLSLASGFYAGGETVALETAVAGVTVRYTLDGTDPTEASTPLSGPLALDATTVLRAAAFADGGLASETVTRTYFVGESSTLPVISLVTDPAGFFSDEDGIYVEGTNGIPGRCRTDPVNWNQDWERPVHLSFFEPDGAGGFALALDQGAGAQIFGGCSRIYPQKSLSLHARGRYGASDFAYRFFDDVDVESFDDLVLRSSAQDWWRTMFRDGMIQTVTRHMDLDGQAYRPTVVFLNGEYWGIHNLREKLNEDYVAGHYGYDDSDVEVIESTRRGASENFDPILDILDTADLNRPETLTQLDALMDVDQYLNYLIAEIYSANADWPGNNLKLWRPKTPEGRWRWMLFDTDFGFGGNAQGQPESNTLALATAPDAPGWPNPPWSTYLFRSLLENDGFRHAFVQRLAAHINTTFAPPRVLGVIDSLEANIEAEMPRHKARWPESASFAPTWSDLVDVMRDFARTRAPNVRGHVNRQFPEVVGSARLWVAATEGGRVMAEGVPLPRAAPDAPFESVFFRGVPLTLRAVPDEGYTFTGWSGLASAAGDSLDVMLDGEATITASFTAGSVDAEADPESPRARLSAVYPNPASQSATVEVWLPRSGPLSVRLVDLLGREVALLAEGRTAAGTHRLRVPTRALPGGVYTVLMEAGGTLSTRRLVVAR
;
A
#
# COMPACT_ATOMS: atom_id res chain seq x y z
N MET A 1 58.44 -37.54 -17.63
CA MET A 1 59.61 -36.92 -18.35
C MET A 1 59.44 -35.40 -18.29
N ARG A 2 60.39 -34.79 -17.59
CA ARG A 2 61.01 -33.49 -17.84
C ARG A 2 60.06 -32.28 -18.02
N SER A 3 60.22 -31.10 -17.44
CA SER A 3 61.39 -30.46 -16.79
C SER A 3 60.92 -29.22 -16.03
N ARG A 4 61.55 -28.94 -14.92
CA ARG A 4 61.52 -27.76 -14.06
C ARG A 4 62.00 -26.47 -14.80
N PHE A 5 61.41 -25.31 -14.46
CA PHE A 5 62.23 -24.08 -14.33
C PHE A 5 61.74 -23.30 -13.12
N LEU A 6 62.64 -23.16 -12.15
CA LEU A 6 62.63 -22.20 -11.05
C LEU A 6 63.10 -20.85 -11.59
N SER A 7 62.37 -19.77 -11.28
CA SER A 7 62.90 -18.43 -11.27
C SER A 7 62.54 -17.78 -9.93
N GLY A 8 63.54 -17.59 -9.12
CA GLY A 8 63.42 -16.90 -7.84
C GLY A 8 63.26 -15.40 -8.02
N LEU A 9 62.27 -14.87 -7.29
CA LEU A 9 62.13 -13.42 -7.08
C LEU A 9 62.44 -13.13 -5.61
N ILE A 10 63.51 -12.37 -5.40
CA ILE A 10 63.97 -11.85 -4.12
C ILE A 10 62.97 -10.77 -3.69
N LEU A 11 62.18 -11.05 -2.67
CA LEU A 11 61.30 -10.06 -2.03
C LEU A 11 62.14 -9.33 -0.96
N GLY A 12 62.46 -8.07 -1.24
CA GLY A 12 63.07 -7.19 -0.23
C GLY A 12 61.99 -6.84 0.83
N LEU A 13 62.22 -7.25 2.07
CA LEU A 13 61.47 -6.82 3.23
C LEU A 13 61.79 -5.36 3.48
N LEU A 14 60.90 -4.45 3.08
CA LEU A 14 60.80 -3.11 3.64
C LEU A 14 60.01 -3.25 4.96
N ALA A 15 60.71 -3.17 6.10
CA ALA A 15 60.07 -2.97 7.38
C ALA A 15 59.42 -1.59 7.39
N VAL A 16 58.14 -1.52 7.06
CA VAL A 16 57.32 -0.36 7.38
C VAL A 16 57.06 -0.49 8.88
N GLY A 17 57.65 0.41 9.65
CA GLY A 17 57.38 0.55 11.08
C GLY A 17 55.89 0.82 11.25
N GLY A 18 55.16 -0.15 11.81
CA GLY A 18 53.76 0.03 12.18
C GLY A 18 53.71 1.13 13.23
N VAL A 19 53.08 2.24 12.91
CA VAL A 19 52.57 3.18 13.91
C VAL A 19 51.56 2.33 14.73
N PRO A 20 51.68 2.28 16.08
CA PRO A 20 50.68 1.62 16.89
C PRO A 20 49.33 2.27 16.53
N ALA A 21 48.36 1.49 16.11
CA ALA A 21 46.99 1.96 15.96
C ALA A 21 46.58 2.49 17.35
N THR A 22 46.47 3.81 17.47
CA THR A 22 45.88 4.42 18.68
C THR A 22 44.45 3.89 18.70
N ALA A 23 44.09 3.16 19.76
CA ALA A 23 42.72 2.73 19.96
C ALA A 23 41.79 3.95 19.78
N GLN A 24 40.81 3.83 18.92
CA GLN A 24 39.83 4.91 18.73
C GLN A 24 39.14 5.16 20.06
N PRO A 25 39.00 6.40 20.50
CA PRO A 25 38.45 6.70 21.84
C PRO A 25 36.97 6.34 21.94
N VAL A 26 36.23 6.37 20.84
CA VAL A 26 34.81 6.06 20.80
C VAL A 26 34.57 4.97 19.75
N VAL A 27 33.77 4.00 20.10
CA VAL A 27 33.37 2.85 19.24
C VAL A 27 31.88 2.63 19.31
N ILE A 28 31.34 1.96 18.29
CA ILE A 28 30.02 1.32 18.35
C ILE A 28 30.17 0.12 19.29
N ASN A 29 29.39 0.07 20.39
CA ASN A 29 29.57 -0.92 21.44
C ASN A 29 28.52 -2.02 21.41
N GLU A 30 27.28 -1.63 21.15
CA GLU A 30 26.12 -2.52 21.12
C GLU A 30 25.10 -1.99 20.12
N ILE A 31 24.38 -2.88 19.46
CA ILE A 31 23.21 -2.56 18.62
C ILE A 31 22.08 -3.49 18.97
N LEU A 32 20.86 -3.00 18.82
CA LEU A 32 19.63 -3.80 18.86
C LEU A 32 18.78 -3.43 17.66
N ALA A 33 18.84 -4.27 16.61
CA ALA A 33 18.14 -4.06 15.34
C ALA A 33 16.78 -4.79 15.28
N SER A 34 16.29 -5.27 16.41
CA SER A 34 14.95 -5.83 16.58
C SER A 34 14.53 -5.64 18.03
N ASN A 35 14.15 -4.42 18.39
CA ASN A 35 13.70 -4.07 19.74
C ASN A 35 12.18 -4.27 19.85
N ALA A 36 11.75 -5.36 20.48
CA ALA A 36 10.34 -5.64 20.67
C ALA A 36 9.81 -5.13 22.03
N GLU A 37 10.62 -5.28 23.11
CA GLU A 37 10.20 -4.91 24.48
C GLU A 37 11.34 -4.50 25.43
N THR A 38 12.60 -4.48 24.94
CA THR A 38 13.77 -4.25 25.82
C THR A 38 13.82 -2.85 26.40
N LEU A 39 13.70 -1.82 25.56
CA LEU A 39 13.77 -0.41 25.96
C LEU A 39 12.84 0.41 25.09
N ALA A 40 11.87 1.09 25.72
CA ALA A 40 11.03 2.05 25.01
C ALA A 40 11.76 3.39 24.86
N ASP A 41 11.61 4.03 23.72
CA ASP A 41 12.07 5.38 23.46
C ASP A 41 11.41 6.37 24.45
N PRO A 42 12.18 7.22 25.13
CA PRO A 42 11.66 8.14 26.13
C PRO A 42 10.83 9.30 25.54
N ASP A 43 10.93 9.57 24.24
CA ASP A 43 10.22 10.67 23.58
C ASP A 43 8.84 10.22 23.05
N TYR A 44 8.74 8.99 22.55
CA TYR A 44 7.54 8.48 21.87
C TYR A 44 6.92 7.27 22.56
N GLY A 45 7.67 6.57 23.43
CA GLY A 45 7.22 5.37 24.13
C GLY A 45 7.11 4.13 23.24
N GLU A 46 7.71 4.19 22.04
CA GLU A 46 7.81 3.07 21.11
C GLU A 46 9.11 2.29 21.32
N PHE A 47 9.15 1.05 20.84
CA PHE A 47 10.34 0.21 20.91
C PHE A 47 11.12 0.34 19.59
N GLY A 48 11.77 1.49 19.36
CA GLY A 48 12.66 1.71 18.23
C GLY A 48 13.98 0.96 18.38
N ASP A 49 14.63 0.65 17.27
CA ASP A 49 15.97 0.09 17.26
C ASP A 49 16.98 1.11 17.77
N TRP A 50 18.16 0.68 18.20
CA TRP A 50 19.14 1.60 18.73
C TRP A 50 20.59 1.15 18.51
N ILE A 51 21.48 2.16 18.52
CA ILE A 51 22.94 2.04 18.47
C ILE A 51 23.53 2.61 19.76
N GLU A 52 24.39 1.87 20.43
CA GLU A 52 25.13 2.37 21.57
C GLU A 52 26.57 2.71 21.20
N LEU A 53 27.00 3.91 21.57
CA LEU A 53 28.37 4.37 21.50
C LEU A 53 29.05 4.30 22.86
N TYR A 54 30.26 3.79 22.92
CA TYR A 54 31.09 3.71 24.13
C TYR A 54 32.38 4.51 24.00
N ASN A 55 32.70 5.33 25.00
CA ASN A 55 33.99 6.04 25.11
C ASN A 55 34.95 5.27 26.02
N GLY A 56 35.77 4.44 25.46
CA GLY A 56 36.79 3.66 26.18
C GLY A 56 38.02 4.46 26.64
N SER A 57 38.04 5.77 26.42
CA SER A 57 39.16 6.60 26.82
C SER A 57 39.04 7.19 28.25
N GLU A 58 40.14 7.72 28.79
CA GLU A 58 40.16 8.37 30.12
C GLU A 58 39.66 9.83 30.09
N ALA A 59 39.23 10.34 28.94
CA ALA A 59 38.79 11.73 28.76
C ALA A 59 37.40 11.79 28.07
N ALA A 60 36.66 12.85 28.35
CA ALA A 60 35.42 13.10 27.60
C ALA A 60 35.72 13.44 26.15
N VAL A 61 34.89 12.96 25.23
CA VAL A 61 34.98 13.21 23.78
C VAL A 61 33.76 14.02 23.35
N ASP A 62 34.00 15.11 22.62
CA ASP A 62 32.91 15.85 21.93
C ASP A 62 32.58 15.13 20.61
N LEU A 63 31.35 14.61 20.50
CA LEU A 63 30.82 13.92 19.34
C LEU A 63 30.15 14.87 18.35
N GLY A 64 30.07 16.18 18.65
CA GLY A 64 29.49 17.17 17.74
C GLY A 64 30.13 17.13 16.35
N GLY A 65 29.34 16.86 15.33
CA GLY A 65 29.77 16.72 13.95
C GLY A 65 30.38 15.37 13.56
N TYR A 66 30.38 14.37 14.44
CA TYR A 66 30.46 12.97 14.02
C TYR A 66 29.18 12.59 13.31
N SER A 67 29.17 11.50 12.55
CA SER A 67 27.98 11.04 11.87
C SER A 67 27.83 9.51 11.95
N LEU A 68 26.58 9.07 12.01
CA LEU A 68 26.16 7.68 11.90
C LEU A 68 25.51 7.41 10.54
N THR A 69 25.54 6.18 10.09
CA THR A 69 24.88 5.72 8.87
C THR A 69 24.70 4.20 8.91
N ASP A 70 23.66 3.71 8.24
CA ASP A 70 23.39 2.30 7.92
C ASP A 70 24.03 1.86 6.59
N ASP A 71 24.53 2.79 5.77
CA ASP A 71 25.26 2.53 4.53
C ASP A 71 26.68 3.10 4.57
N LEU A 72 27.69 2.24 4.65
CA LEU A 72 29.09 2.65 4.62
C LEU A 72 29.53 3.30 3.30
N GLY A 73 28.75 3.12 2.24
CA GLY A 73 28.94 3.75 0.93
C GLY A 73 28.31 5.13 0.80
N ALA A 74 27.51 5.57 1.79
CA ALA A 74 26.79 6.84 1.75
C ALA A 74 27.74 8.05 1.68
N ASP A 75 27.37 9.04 0.87
CA ASP A 75 28.05 10.33 0.81
C ASP A 75 27.94 11.08 2.16
N ALA A 76 28.91 11.96 2.45
CA ALA A 76 28.95 12.65 3.74
C ALA A 76 27.71 13.51 4.05
N GLU A 77 26.98 13.94 3.02
CA GLU A 77 25.76 14.75 3.13
C GLU A 77 24.52 13.90 3.45
N SER A 78 24.59 12.58 3.22
CA SER A 78 23.51 11.62 3.46
C SER A 78 23.65 10.87 4.79
N ARG A 79 24.63 11.23 5.63
CA ARG A 79 24.85 10.61 6.94
C ARG A 79 24.24 11.46 8.04
N TRP A 80 23.55 10.83 8.96
CA TRP A 80 22.99 11.51 10.10
C TRP A 80 24.09 12.12 11.00
N ALA A 81 24.06 13.42 11.21
CA ALA A 81 25.08 14.13 11.98
C ALA A 81 24.71 14.22 13.46
N ILE A 82 25.60 13.77 14.33
CA ILE A 82 25.44 13.93 15.78
C ILE A 82 25.42 15.43 16.13
N PRO A 83 24.40 15.93 16.85
CA PRO A 83 24.25 17.34 17.18
C PRO A 83 25.45 17.95 17.89
N ALA A 84 25.75 19.22 17.60
CA ALA A 84 26.81 19.95 18.25
C ALA A 84 26.60 20.06 19.77
N GLY A 85 27.65 19.80 20.55
CA GLY A 85 27.58 19.83 22.00
C GLY A 85 27.25 18.49 22.66
N THR A 86 27.11 17.42 21.88
CA THR A 86 26.99 16.06 22.40
C THR A 86 28.36 15.60 22.93
N VAL A 87 28.48 15.52 24.24
CA VAL A 87 29.75 15.14 24.93
C VAL A 87 29.59 13.79 25.59
N LEU A 88 30.42 12.83 25.22
CA LEU A 88 30.45 11.49 25.82
C LEU A 88 31.58 11.41 26.84
N GLY A 89 31.22 11.26 28.10
CA GLY A 89 32.19 11.21 29.22
C GLY A 89 33.16 10.02 29.12
N ALA A 90 34.26 10.06 29.86
CA ALA A 90 35.20 8.94 29.96
C ALA A 90 34.50 7.70 30.53
N GLY A 91 34.57 6.54 29.84
CA GLY A 91 33.97 5.31 30.24
C GLY A 91 32.42 5.32 30.18
N ALA A 92 31.81 6.30 29.48
CA ALA A 92 30.37 6.45 29.39
C ALA A 92 29.81 5.83 28.10
N TYR A 93 28.52 5.58 28.13
CA TYR A 93 27.71 5.03 27.04
C TYR A 93 26.70 6.08 26.55
N LEU A 94 26.34 6.02 25.27
CA LEU A 94 25.35 6.88 24.64
C LEU A 94 24.48 6.04 23.71
N VAL A 95 23.21 5.93 24.04
CA VAL A 95 22.19 5.29 23.16
C VAL A 95 21.71 6.34 22.17
N VAL A 96 21.68 5.95 20.90
CA VAL A 96 21.12 6.70 19.76
C VAL A 96 20.05 5.83 19.14
N TRP A 97 18.81 6.32 19.08
CA TRP A 97 17.68 5.63 18.49
C TRP A 97 17.80 5.64 16.97
N ALA A 98 17.67 4.47 16.37
CA ALA A 98 17.69 4.30 14.90
C ALA A 98 16.26 4.01 14.44
N ASP A 99 15.42 5.05 14.42
CA ASP A 99 13.97 4.95 14.27
C ASP A 99 13.41 5.79 13.12
N ASP A 100 14.29 6.43 12.29
CA ASP A 100 13.92 7.23 11.12
C ASP A 100 12.93 8.36 11.50
N TYR A 101 13.31 9.12 12.52
CA TYR A 101 12.42 10.13 13.05
C TYR A 101 12.58 11.50 12.38
N ASP A 102 11.51 11.98 11.73
CA ASP A 102 11.45 13.27 11.00
C ASP A 102 10.48 14.31 11.63
N ALA A 103 9.77 14.04 12.72
CA ALA A 103 8.66 14.87 13.21
C ALA A 103 9.03 16.07 14.10
N GLY A 104 10.26 16.59 14.04
CA GLY A 104 10.68 17.82 14.74
C GLY A 104 11.51 17.56 16.00
N PRO A 105 11.89 18.58 16.78
CA PRO A 105 12.78 18.41 17.92
C PRO A 105 12.12 17.52 18.98
N PRO A 106 12.84 16.47 19.47
CA PRO A 106 12.35 15.58 20.51
C PRO A 106 12.03 16.33 21.79
N ALA A 107 11.10 15.81 22.58
CA ALA A 107 10.70 16.40 23.86
C ALA A 107 11.79 16.26 24.94
N THR A 108 12.65 15.25 24.80
CA THR A 108 13.82 15.00 25.66
C THR A 108 15.13 15.36 24.97
N SER A 109 16.26 14.91 25.55
CA SER A 109 17.57 15.01 24.92
C SER A 109 18.04 13.71 24.26
N ALA A 110 17.12 12.78 24.02
CA ALA A 110 17.41 11.57 23.26
C ALA A 110 17.82 11.92 21.81
N LEU A 111 18.63 11.08 21.21
CA LEU A 111 19.12 11.27 19.84
C LEU A 111 18.43 10.25 18.94
N HIS A 112 17.91 10.71 17.82
CA HIS A 112 17.20 9.92 16.82
C HIS A 112 17.88 10.09 15.47
N THR A 113 18.13 8.99 14.77
CA THR A 113 18.67 9.03 13.41
C THR A 113 17.55 9.20 12.38
N ASP A 114 17.93 9.53 11.15
CA ASP A 114 17.08 9.58 9.97
C ASP A 114 17.12 8.25 9.18
N PHE A 115 17.45 7.15 9.84
CA PHE A 115 17.46 5.79 9.30
C PHE A 115 17.07 4.78 10.38
N LYS A 116 16.68 3.57 9.99
CA LYS A 116 16.38 2.40 10.84
C LYS A 116 17.45 1.34 10.69
N LEU A 117 17.49 0.39 11.64
CA LEU A 117 18.30 -0.80 11.51
C LEU A 117 17.45 -1.95 10.95
N SER A 118 18.06 -2.81 10.12
CA SER A 118 17.42 -4.00 9.57
C SER A 118 17.65 -5.22 10.45
N ALA A 119 16.60 -5.87 10.92
CA ALA A 119 16.71 -7.15 11.64
C ALA A 119 17.34 -8.26 10.77
N GLY A 120 17.22 -8.20 9.43
CA GLY A 120 17.83 -9.12 8.48
C GLY A 120 19.33 -8.88 8.24
N GLY A 121 19.92 -7.92 8.94
CA GLY A 121 21.34 -7.58 8.85
C GLY A 121 21.67 -6.50 7.84
N GLU A 122 22.63 -5.66 8.20
CA GLU A 122 23.16 -4.57 7.39
C GLU A 122 24.50 -4.05 7.91
N GLN A 123 24.82 -2.81 7.62
CA GLN A 123 26.04 -2.14 8.05
C GLN A 123 25.69 -0.99 9.00
N VAL A 124 26.56 -0.70 9.94
CA VAL A 124 26.53 0.52 10.75
C VAL A 124 27.91 1.16 10.75
N GLY A 125 27.97 2.48 10.52
CA GLY A 125 29.22 3.22 10.50
C GLY A 125 29.21 4.47 11.36
N LEU A 126 30.29 4.67 12.14
CA LEU A 126 30.59 5.91 12.85
C LEU A 126 31.72 6.64 12.12
N PHE A 127 31.47 7.88 11.72
CA PHE A 127 32.43 8.70 10.99
C PHE A 127 32.84 9.94 11.82
N SER A 128 34.10 10.34 11.70
CA SER A 128 34.58 11.59 12.29
C SER A 128 34.10 12.82 11.49
N PRO A 129 34.18 14.04 12.04
CA PRO A 129 33.89 15.27 11.30
C PRO A 129 34.73 15.49 10.04
N ALA A 130 35.83 14.76 9.91
CA ALA A 130 36.67 14.77 8.70
C ALA A 130 36.21 13.73 7.66
N GLY A 131 35.11 13.02 7.87
CA GLY A 131 34.60 11.98 6.99
C GLY A 131 35.39 10.67 7.01
N VAL A 132 36.23 10.45 8.03
CA VAL A 132 37.03 9.22 8.19
C VAL A 132 36.22 8.25 9.06
N VAL A 133 36.15 6.98 8.65
CA VAL A 133 35.55 5.90 9.45
C VAL A 133 36.28 5.81 10.78
N VAL A 134 35.58 5.99 11.88
CA VAL A 134 36.06 5.79 13.26
C VAL A 134 35.84 4.35 13.65
N ASP A 135 34.65 3.83 13.44
CA ASP A 135 34.31 2.44 13.69
C ASP A 135 33.19 1.99 12.72
N SER A 136 33.11 0.71 12.49
CA SER A 136 32.04 0.15 11.64
C SER A 136 31.78 -1.29 11.98
N LEU A 137 30.55 -1.72 11.70
CA LEU A 137 30.03 -3.04 11.95
C LEU A 137 29.28 -3.49 10.69
N THR A 138 29.37 -4.77 10.37
CA THR A 138 28.44 -5.47 9.49
C THR A 138 27.91 -6.65 10.28
N TYR A 139 26.59 -6.76 10.40
CA TYR A 139 25.91 -7.81 11.16
C TYR A 139 24.95 -8.58 10.27
N GLY A 140 24.58 -9.78 10.65
CA GLY A 140 23.57 -10.62 10.03
C GLY A 140 22.27 -10.58 10.79
N ASP A 141 21.37 -11.56 10.52
CA ASP A 141 20.06 -11.69 11.12
C ASP A 141 20.10 -11.49 12.64
N GLN A 142 19.18 -10.68 13.17
CA GLN A 142 19.05 -10.42 14.60
C GLN A 142 17.72 -10.96 15.12
N SER A 143 17.79 -11.66 16.27
CA SER A 143 16.56 -12.06 16.98
C SER A 143 16.00 -10.91 17.82
N ALA A 144 14.67 -10.88 18.02
CA ALA A 144 14.05 -9.86 18.84
C ALA A 144 14.63 -9.84 20.27
N ASP A 145 14.91 -8.66 20.77
CA ASP A 145 15.45 -8.38 22.12
C ASP A 145 16.78 -9.08 22.43
N VAL A 146 17.54 -9.50 21.42
CA VAL A 146 18.90 -10.01 21.54
C VAL A 146 19.85 -9.00 20.90
N ALA A 147 20.71 -8.36 21.69
CA ALA A 147 21.64 -7.40 21.18
C ALA A 147 22.86 -8.03 20.53
N TYR A 148 23.52 -7.29 19.66
CA TYR A 148 24.83 -7.66 19.12
C TYR A 148 25.84 -6.62 19.59
N GLY A 149 26.72 -7.05 20.51
CA GLY A 149 27.57 -6.15 21.24
C GLY A 149 29.03 -6.62 21.36
N ARG A 150 29.90 -5.68 21.74
CA ARG A 150 31.30 -5.96 22.02
C ARG A 150 31.44 -6.55 23.42
N PHE A 151 32.10 -7.68 23.53
CA PHE A 151 32.39 -8.27 24.83
C PHE A 151 33.88 -8.61 24.98
N PRO A 152 34.52 -8.02 25.99
CA PRO A 152 34.08 -6.90 26.84
C PRO A 152 33.95 -5.59 26.03
N ASP A 153 33.32 -4.55 26.65
CA ASP A 153 33.13 -3.24 26.04
C ASP A 153 34.38 -2.71 25.32
N GLY A 154 34.17 -2.13 24.14
CA GLY A 154 35.23 -1.60 23.28
C GLY A 154 36.19 -2.63 22.72
N ALA A 155 35.99 -3.94 22.98
CA ALA A 155 36.82 -5.01 22.40
C ALA A 155 36.62 -5.15 20.89
N GLY A 156 37.55 -5.86 20.24
CA GLY A 156 37.41 -6.17 18.80
C GLY A 156 36.49 -7.36 18.48
N THR A 157 35.95 -8.02 19.49
CA THR A 157 35.09 -9.19 19.34
C THR A 157 33.61 -8.82 19.55
N TRP A 158 32.79 -9.20 18.60
CA TRP A 158 31.36 -9.05 18.66
C TRP A 158 30.70 -10.37 19.04
N ALA A 159 29.61 -10.32 19.77
CA ALA A 159 28.85 -11.47 20.20
C ALA A 159 27.37 -11.13 20.38
N LEU A 160 26.51 -12.17 20.34
CA LEU A 160 25.12 -12.04 20.78
C LEU A 160 25.07 -11.89 22.30
N LEU A 161 24.24 -10.97 22.77
CA LEU A 161 24.01 -10.67 24.18
C LEU A 161 22.52 -10.94 24.45
N GLU A 162 22.26 -11.99 25.22
CA GLU A 162 20.87 -12.37 25.58
C GLU A 162 20.14 -11.29 26.38
N THR A 163 20.92 -10.55 27.17
CA THR A 163 20.41 -9.39 27.93
C THR A 163 21.04 -8.12 27.36
N PRO A 164 20.30 -7.34 26.54
CA PRO A 164 20.78 -6.04 26.11
C PRO A 164 21.06 -5.11 27.27
N THR A 165 22.09 -4.29 27.15
CA THR A 165 22.56 -3.42 28.25
C THR A 165 22.60 -1.94 27.87
N PRO A 166 21.52 -1.33 27.34
CA PRO A 166 21.53 0.05 26.85
C PRO A 166 21.90 1.03 27.95
N GLY A 167 22.95 1.84 27.74
CA GLY A 167 23.50 2.81 28.69
C GLY A 167 24.40 2.23 29.78
N ALA A 168 24.78 0.95 29.70
CA ALA A 168 25.57 0.24 30.69
C ALA A 168 26.60 -0.72 30.06
N ALA A 169 27.48 -1.28 30.87
CA ALA A 169 28.50 -2.21 30.42
C ALA A 169 27.89 -3.57 30.01
N ASN A 170 28.42 -4.16 28.95
CA ASN A 170 28.11 -5.52 28.50
C ASN A 170 28.69 -6.53 29.51
N THR A 171 27.85 -7.03 30.41
CA THR A 171 28.29 -7.83 31.56
C THR A 171 28.08 -9.32 31.39
N ASP A 172 27.18 -9.74 30.54
CA ASP A 172 26.84 -11.14 30.36
C ASP A 172 27.85 -11.83 29.43
N ALA A 173 28.09 -13.11 29.67
CA ALA A 173 28.93 -13.88 28.77
C ALA A 173 28.23 -13.98 27.40
N PRO A 174 28.99 -13.95 26.28
CA PRO A 174 28.41 -14.15 24.97
C PRO A 174 27.53 -15.37 24.90
N ALA A 175 26.31 -15.22 24.35
CA ALA A 175 25.45 -16.35 24.08
C ALA A 175 26.06 -17.22 22.95
N GLU A 176 25.85 -18.53 23.01
CA GLU A 176 26.10 -19.37 21.83
C GLU A 176 25.07 -19.04 20.75
N ASP A 177 25.43 -19.23 19.49
CA ASP A 177 24.47 -19.07 18.38
C ASP A 177 23.21 -19.90 18.65
N PRO A 178 22.00 -19.33 18.40
CA PRO A 178 20.77 -20.06 18.62
C PRO A 178 20.73 -21.34 17.76
N PRO A 179 20.18 -22.45 18.26
CA PRO A 179 20.02 -23.64 17.45
C PRO A 179 19.08 -23.38 16.27
N LEU A 180 19.21 -24.20 15.21
CA LEU A 180 18.26 -24.13 14.10
C LEU A 180 16.84 -24.45 14.57
N PRO A 181 15.81 -23.77 14.02
CA PRO A 181 14.42 -24.05 14.30
C PRO A 181 14.06 -25.52 14.01
N PRO A 182 13.10 -26.10 14.75
CA PRO A 182 12.66 -27.46 14.49
C PRO A 182 11.95 -27.59 13.13
N SER A 183 12.20 -28.67 12.40
CA SER A 183 11.45 -28.99 11.18
C SER A 183 10.18 -29.75 11.53
N LEU A 184 9.08 -29.42 10.83
CA LEU A 184 7.77 -30.04 11.00
C LEU A 184 7.41 -30.86 9.76
N SER A 185 6.90 -32.10 9.97
CA SER A 185 6.57 -33.03 8.89
C SER A 185 5.36 -32.61 8.06
N LEU A 186 4.51 -31.75 8.58
CA LEU A 186 3.33 -31.19 7.88
C LEU A 186 3.44 -29.66 7.77
N ALA A 187 3.08 -29.13 6.62
CA ALA A 187 2.92 -27.69 6.41
C ALA A 187 1.61 -27.17 7.04
N SER A 188 1.50 -25.85 7.24
CA SER A 188 0.21 -25.21 7.51
C SER A 188 -0.78 -25.54 6.40
N GLY A 189 -2.05 -25.82 6.76
CA GLY A 189 -3.04 -26.18 5.74
C GLY A 189 -4.30 -26.83 6.29
N PHE A 190 -5.13 -27.34 5.36
CA PHE A 190 -6.43 -27.93 5.62
C PHE A 190 -6.37 -29.46 5.53
N TYR A 191 -6.84 -30.15 6.56
CA TYR A 191 -6.76 -31.59 6.73
C TYR A 191 -8.11 -32.19 7.08
N ALA A 192 -8.34 -33.43 6.63
CA ALA A 192 -9.59 -34.14 6.93
C ALA A 192 -9.67 -34.65 8.37
N GLY A 193 -8.54 -34.69 9.07
CA GLY A 193 -8.39 -35.24 10.41
C GLY A 193 -7.63 -36.58 10.47
N GLY A 194 -7.20 -36.94 11.65
CA GLY A 194 -6.40 -38.18 11.90
C GLY A 194 -4.94 -38.07 11.46
N GLU A 195 -4.46 -36.84 11.20
CA GLU A 195 -3.07 -36.59 10.88
C GLU A 195 -2.19 -36.53 12.12
N THR A 196 -0.89 -36.73 11.93
CA THR A 196 0.11 -36.54 12.99
C THR A 196 1.25 -35.67 12.47
N VAL A 197 1.70 -34.74 13.28
CA VAL A 197 2.88 -33.93 12.96
C VAL A 197 4.06 -34.39 13.81
N ALA A 198 5.15 -34.73 13.13
CA ALA A 198 6.44 -34.94 13.77
C ALA A 198 7.26 -33.66 13.72
N LEU A 199 7.93 -33.37 14.84
CA LEU A 199 8.90 -32.30 14.95
C LEU A 199 10.28 -32.92 15.11
N GLU A 200 11.24 -32.45 14.34
CA GLU A 200 12.61 -32.98 14.34
C GLU A 200 13.61 -31.83 14.47
N THR A 201 14.68 -32.06 15.19
CA THR A 201 15.84 -31.17 15.21
C THR A 201 17.06 -31.88 14.69
N ALA A 202 17.87 -31.19 13.89
CA ALA A 202 19.15 -31.72 13.40
C ALA A 202 20.28 -31.54 14.41
N VAL A 203 20.06 -30.83 15.50
CA VAL A 203 21.08 -30.46 16.49
C VAL A 203 20.98 -31.38 17.69
N ALA A 204 22.09 -32.06 18.07
CA ALA A 204 22.15 -32.90 19.24
C ALA A 204 22.29 -32.03 20.51
N GLY A 205 21.59 -32.43 21.58
CA GLY A 205 21.68 -31.74 22.88
C GLY A 205 20.68 -30.58 23.05
N VAL A 206 19.76 -30.37 22.09
CA VAL A 206 18.66 -29.42 22.22
C VAL A 206 17.35 -30.10 22.54
N THR A 207 16.46 -29.40 23.24
CA THR A 207 15.10 -29.86 23.54
C THR A 207 14.12 -29.06 22.74
N VAL A 208 13.32 -29.70 21.87
CA VAL A 208 12.18 -29.01 21.19
C VAL A 208 11.05 -28.88 22.19
N ARG A 209 10.54 -27.67 22.34
CA ARG A 209 9.36 -27.37 23.16
C ARG A 209 8.28 -26.71 22.29
N TYR A 210 7.04 -26.83 22.70
CA TYR A 210 5.91 -26.35 21.93
C TYR A 210 4.75 -25.86 22.80
N THR A 211 3.91 -25.03 22.18
CA THR A 211 2.63 -24.57 22.70
C THR A 211 1.52 -24.82 21.68
N LEU A 212 0.26 -24.86 22.12
CA LEU A 212 -0.93 -25.06 21.28
C LEU A 212 -2.00 -23.98 21.50
N ASP A 213 -1.69 -22.94 22.24
CA ASP A 213 -2.59 -21.87 22.66
C ASP A 213 -2.22 -20.50 22.06
N GLY A 214 -1.19 -20.45 21.21
CA GLY A 214 -0.71 -19.23 20.59
C GLY A 214 0.41 -18.54 21.34
N THR A 215 0.72 -18.92 22.57
CA THR A 215 1.86 -18.37 23.32
C THR A 215 3.20 -18.78 22.70
N ASP A 216 4.23 -17.96 22.89
CA ASP A 216 5.58 -18.35 22.50
C ASP A 216 6.11 -19.49 23.35
N PRO A 217 6.80 -20.47 22.75
CA PRO A 217 7.47 -21.52 23.50
C PRO A 217 8.58 -20.95 24.38
N THR A 218 8.63 -21.38 25.62
CA THR A 218 9.66 -21.03 26.59
C THR A 218 10.32 -22.30 27.15
N GLU A 219 11.37 -22.14 27.95
CA GLU A 219 11.98 -23.26 28.68
C GLU A 219 11.00 -24.00 29.62
N ALA A 220 9.90 -23.37 30.02
CA ALA A 220 8.85 -23.95 30.82
C ALA A 220 7.79 -24.69 30.00
N SER A 221 7.73 -24.46 28.67
CA SER A 221 6.75 -25.07 27.78
C SER A 221 6.92 -26.57 27.65
N THR A 222 5.88 -27.25 27.16
CA THR A 222 5.83 -28.71 27.04
C THR A 222 6.97 -29.26 26.15
N PRO A 223 7.86 -30.10 26.67
CA PRO A 223 8.88 -30.72 25.85
C PRO A 223 8.26 -31.74 24.89
N LEU A 224 8.76 -31.79 23.67
CA LEU A 224 8.33 -32.76 22.69
C LEU A 224 8.73 -34.17 23.11
N SER A 225 7.77 -35.09 23.16
CA SER A 225 8.01 -36.51 23.50
C SER A 225 7.70 -37.51 22.37
N GLY A 226 7.18 -37.03 21.26
CA GLY A 226 6.80 -37.80 20.08
C GLY A 226 5.87 -37.01 19.16
N PRO A 227 5.41 -37.62 18.05
CA PRO A 227 4.50 -36.97 17.13
C PRO A 227 3.19 -36.50 17.80
N LEU A 228 2.70 -35.34 17.41
CA LEU A 228 1.47 -34.76 17.91
C LEU A 228 0.28 -35.16 17.02
N ALA A 229 -0.80 -35.65 17.62
CA ALA A 229 -2.04 -35.95 16.89
C ALA A 229 -2.86 -34.68 16.64
N LEU A 230 -3.38 -34.56 15.45
CA LEU A 230 -4.22 -33.42 14.99
C LEU A 230 -5.68 -33.89 14.86
N ASP A 231 -6.42 -33.88 15.96
CA ASP A 231 -7.82 -34.32 16.01
C ASP A 231 -8.81 -33.14 15.83
N ALA A 232 -8.33 -31.93 15.96
CA ALA A 232 -9.08 -30.67 15.81
C ALA A 232 -8.18 -29.58 15.23
N THR A 233 -8.78 -28.47 14.77
CA THR A 233 -8.04 -27.27 14.33
C THR A 233 -7.07 -26.85 15.43
N THR A 234 -5.78 -26.77 15.08
CA THR A 234 -4.68 -26.61 16.02
C THR A 234 -3.69 -25.57 15.51
N VAL A 235 -3.34 -24.62 16.35
CA VAL A 235 -2.15 -23.80 16.16
C VAL A 235 -1.00 -24.42 16.92
N LEU A 236 0.15 -24.51 16.30
CA LEU A 236 1.36 -25.08 16.88
C LEU A 236 2.48 -24.06 16.75
N ARG A 237 3.06 -23.69 17.88
CA ARG A 237 4.30 -22.92 17.93
C ARG A 237 5.38 -23.79 18.59
N ALA A 238 6.56 -23.82 17.98
CA ALA A 238 7.64 -24.68 18.47
C ALA A 238 9.00 -24.01 18.29
N ALA A 239 9.86 -24.18 19.29
CA ALA A 239 11.25 -23.74 19.26
C ALA A 239 12.19 -24.80 19.84
N ALA A 240 13.46 -24.71 19.46
CA ALA A 240 14.54 -25.56 19.98
C ALA A 240 15.32 -24.80 21.05
N PHE A 241 15.58 -25.43 22.19
CA PHE A 241 16.27 -24.85 23.34
C PHE A 241 17.56 -25.66 23.63
N ALA A 242 18.67 -24.94 23.68
CA ALA A 242 19.93 -25.44 24.17
C ALA A 242 20.07 -25.19 25.69
N ASP A 243 20.75 -26.03 26.42
CA ASP A 243 20.96 -25.85 27.87
C ASP A 243 21.78 -24.55 28.13
N GLY A 244 21.13 -23.52 28.67
CA GLY A 244 21.76 -22.26 29.02
C GLY A 244 22.17 -21.38 27.85
N GLY A 245 21.54 -21.56 26.66
CA GLY A 245 21.75 -20.77 25.44
C GLY A 245 20.46 -20.14 24.92
N LEU A 246 20.58 -19.34 23.86
CA LEU A 246 19.44 -18.75 23.17
C LEU A 246 18.51 -19.83 22.59
N ALA A 247 17.21 -19.53 22.58
CA ALA A 247 16.24 -20.34 21.85
C ALA A 247 16.36 -20.12 20.33
N SER A 248 15.98 -21.09 19.53
CA SER A 248 15.80 -20.89 18.09
C SER A 248 14.65 -19.94 17.82
N GLU A 249 14.56 -19.44 16.60
CA GLU A 249 13.33 -18.85 16.11
C GLU A 249 12.14 -19.79 16.29
N THR A 250 10.96 -19.19 16.57
CA THR A 250 9.71 -19.92 16.73
C THR A 250 9.10 -20.26 15.37
N VAL A 251 8.91 -21.56 15.10
CA VAL A 251 8.12 -22.00 13.95
C VAL A 251 6.65 -22.03 14.33
N THR A 252 5.83 -21.33 13.58
CA THR A 252 4.38 -21.30 13.77
C THR A 252 3.68 -22.04 12.62
N ARG A 253 2.69 -22.87 12.94
CA ARG A 253 1.85 -23.58 11.94
C ARG A 253 0.41 -23.64 12.40
N THR A 254 -0.50 -23.50 11.43
CA THR A 254 -1.94 -23.70 11.64
C THR A 254 -2.43 -24.89 10.84
N TYR A 255 -3.02 -25.86 11.54
CA TYR A 255 -3.64 -27.04 10.97
C TYR A 255 -5.15 -26.94 11.13
N PHE A 256 -5.85 -26.69 10.04
CA PHE A 256 -7.31 -26.67 10.00
C PHE A 256 -7.86 -28.08 9.81
N VAL A 257 -8.51 -28.62 10.82
CA VAL A 257 -9.03 -30.00 10.79
C VAL A 257 -10.53 -30.00 10.64
N GLY A 258 -11.02 -30.54 9.51
CA GLY A 258 -12.44 -30.56 9.20
C GLY A 258 -13.04 -29.17 8.87
N GLU A 259 -12.21 -28.17 8.69
CA GLU A 259 -12.61 -26.81 8.32
C GLU A 259 -12.77 -26.65 6.81
N SER A 260 -13.67 -25.76 6.41
CA SER A 260 -13.88 -25.41 5.00
C SER A 260 -14.35 -23.96 4.88
N SER A 261 -14.08 -23.32 3.76
CA SER A 261 -14.56 -22.00 3.41
C SER A 261 -14.69 -21.88 1.89
N THR A 262 -15.50 -20.94 1.42
CA THR A 262 -15.53 -20.53 0.01
C THR A 262 -14.70 -19.27 -0.23
N LEU A 263 -14.27 -18.63 0.85
CA LEU A 263 -13.45 -17.41 0.87
C LEU A 263 -12.00 -17.75 1.18
N PRO A 264 -11.03 -16.92 0.78
CA PRO A 264 -9.68 -17.00 1.30
C PRO A 264 -9.66 -16.98 2.82
N VAL A 265 -8.66 -17.64 3.42
CA VAL A 265 -8.57 -17.78 4.88
C VAL A 265 -7.29 -17.12 5.38
N ILE A 266 -7.42 -16.32 6.41
CA ILE A 266 -6.31 -15.73 7.17
C ILE A 266 -6.27 -16.38 8.54
N SER A 267 -5.13 -16.97 8.89
CA SER A 267 -4.82 -17.39 10.25
C SER A 267 -3.94 -16.33 10.90
N LEU A 268 -4.37 -15.81 12.03
CA LEU A 268 -3.58 -14.96 12.91
C LEU A 268 -3.26 -15.77 14.16
N VAL A 269 -1.98 -15.95 14.45
CA VAL A 269 -1.51 -16.63 15.68
C VAL A 269 -0.72 -15.63 16.50
N THR A 270 -1.09 -15.46 17.76
CA THR A 270 -0.50 -14.47 18.66
C THR A 270 -0.59 -14.94 20.11
N ASP A 271 0.23 -14.40 20.98
CA ASP A 271 0.03 -14.58 22.42
C ASP A 271 -1.35 -14.02 22.83
N PRO A 272 -2.24 -14.85 23.42
CA PRO A 272 -3.55 -14.38 23.88
C PRO A 272 -3.50 -13.21 24.84
N ALA A 273 -2.43 -13.04 25.63
CA ALA A 273 -2.29 -11.94 26.56
C ALA A 273 -2.25 -10.60 25.81
N GLY A 274 -1.48 -10.48 24.71
CA GLY A 274 -1.39 -9.26 23.91
C GLY A 274 -2.72 -8.81 23.30
N PHE A 275 -3.68 -9.71 23.16
CA PHE A 275 -5.03 -9.38 22.67
C PHE A 275 -6.06 -9.24 23.80
N PHE A 276 -5.98 -10.05 24.87
CA PHE A 276 -7.10 -10.23 25.78
C PHE A 276 -6.75 -10.02 27.25
N SER A 277 -5.53 -9.67 27.64
CA SER A 277 -5.22 -9.31 29.04
C SER A 277 -5.92 -8.00 29.42
N ASP A 278 -6.27 -7.87 30.70
CA ASP A 278 -6.84 -6.63 31.24
C ASP A 278 -5.81 -5.48 31.27
N GLU A 279 -4.52 -5.78 31.29
CA GLU A 279 -3.46 -4.78 31.42
C GLU A 279 -3.13 -4.15 30.05
N ASP A 280 -2.83 -4.96 29.06
CA ASP A 280 -2.26 -4.52 27.77
C ASP A 280 -2.90 -5.18 26.56
N GLY A 281 -3.96 -5.99 26.75
CA GLY A 281 -4.69 -6.61 25.64
C GLY A 281 -5.39 -5.57 24.76
N ILE A 282 -5.08 -5.59 23.46
CA ILE A 282 -5.63 -4.60 22.51
C ILE A 282 -7.11 -4.80 22.17
N TYR A 283 -7.70 -5.95 22.47
CA TYR A 283 -9.06 -6.31 22.02
C TYR A 283 -10.13 -6.09 23.09
N VAL A 284 -9.73 -5.78 24.33
CA VAL A 284 -10.59 -5.67 25.52
C VAL A 284 -10.76 -4.24 25.98
N GLU A 285 -11.68 -4.01 26.94
CA GLU A 285 -11.82 -2.72 27.62
C GLU A 285 -10.58 -2.40 28.46
N GLY A 286 -10.08 -3.40 29.18
CA GLY A 286 -8.86 -3.36 29.97
C GLY A 286 -8.83 -2.28 31.05
N THR A 287 -7.63 -2.07 31.59
CA THR A 287 -7.39 -1.14 32.71
C THR A 287 -6.44 0.01 32.40
N ASN A 288 -5.66 -0.07 31.32
CA ASN A 288 -4.63 0.90 30.94
C ASN A 288 -4.96 1.68 29.65
N GLY A 289 -6.26 1.73 29.32
CA GLY A 289 -6.72 2.38 28.11
C GLY A 289 -6.76 3.91 28.18
N ILE A 290 -7.08 4.51 27.05
CA ILE A 290 -7.29 5.96 26.90
C ILE A 290 -8.72 6.26 26.42
N PRO A 291 -9.23 7.49 26.64
CA PRO A 291 -10.49 7.94 26.07
C PRO A 291 -10.43 7.96 24.53
N GLY A 292 -11.53 7.56 23.88
CA GLY A 292 -11.66 7.63 22.44
C GLY A 292 -12.80 8.52 21.97
N ARG A 293 -12.91 8.71 20.65
CA ARG A 293 -13.89 9.60 20.02
C ARG A 293 -15.34 9.24 20.34
N CYS A 294 -15.68 7.95 20.36
CA CYS A 294 -17.06 7.45 20.57
C CYS A 294 -17.28 6.76 21.90
N ARG A 295 -16.23 6.64 22.71
CA ARG A 295 -16.28 6.17 24.09
C ARG A 295 -15.32 7.02 24.90
N THR A 296 -15.88 7.77 25.84
CA THR A 296 -15.11 8.70 26.71
C THR A 296 -14.46 8.00 27.90
N ASP A 297 -14.93 6.81 28.27
CA ASP A 297 -14.26 5.99 29.28
C ASP A 297 -12.96 5.44 28.68
N PRO A 298 -11.85 5.47 29.44
CA PRO A 298 -10.58 4.88 28.99
C PRO A 298 -10.74 3.39 28.72
N VAL A 299 -10.27 2.93 27.54
CA VAL A 299 -10.28 1.52 27.14
C VAL A 299 -9.03 1.18 26.34
N ASN A 300 -8.53 -0.06 26.52
CA ASN A 300 -7.29 -0.50 25.88
C ASN A 300 -7.34 -0.46 24.35
N TRP A 301 -8.46 -0.80 23.71
CA TRP A 301 -8.56 -0.76 22.25
C TRP A 301 -8.49 0.66 21.63
N ASN A 302 -8.43 1.72 22.45
CA ASN A 302 -8.18 3.08 21.97
C ASN A 302 -6.68 3.44 21.96
N GLN A 303 -5.85 2.64 22.59
CA GLN A 303 -4.39 2.75 22.52
C GLN A 303 -3.90 2.41 21.10
N ASP A 304 -2.77 2.96 20.75
CA ASP A 304 -2.09 2.69 19.49
C ASP A 304 -1.07 1.54 19.63
N TRP A 305 -1.40 0.58 20.47
CA TRP A 305 -0.56 -0.59 20.70
C TRP A 305 -0.60 -1.56 19.52
N GLU A 306 0.57 -1.93 19.06
CA GLU A 306 0.80 -2.99 18.08
C GLU A 306 1.23 -4.27 18.80
N ARG A 307 0.73 -5.40 18.35
CA ARG A 307 1.03 -6.73 18.94
C ARG A 307 1.56 -7.66 17.87
N PRO A 308 2.63 -8.46 18.17
CA PRO A 308 3.14 -9.45 17.24
C PRO A 308 2.08 -10.49 16.90
N VAL A 309 1.97 -10.82 15.63
CA VAL A 309 1.14 -11.92 15.12
C VAL A 309 1.93 -12.70 14.08
N HIS A 310 1.66 -13.99 13.95
CA HIS A 310 2.07 -14.74 12.77
C HIS A 310 0.88 -14.85 11.83
N LEU A 311 1.05 -14.39 10.61
CA LEU A 311 0.03 -14.35 9.58
C LEU A 311 0.28 -15.45 8.55
N SER A 312 -0.71 -16.33 8.36
CA SER A 312 -0.74 -17.26 7.24
C SER A 312 -1.97 -16.99 6.39
N PHE A 313 -1.76 -16.75 5.08
CA PHE A 313 -2.81 -16.50 4.11
C PHE A 313 -2.99 -17.69 3.18
N PHE A 314 -4.22 -18.18 3.05
CA PHE A 314 -4.58 -19.36 2.27
C PHE A 314 -5.56 -19.00 1.17
N GLU A 315 -5.19 -19.33 -0.06
CA GLU A 315 -6.03 -19.20 -1.24
C GLU A 315 -6.82 -20.48 -1.52
N PRO A 316 -8.11 -20.36 -1.93
CA PRO A 316 -8.82 -21.50 -2.51
C PRO A 316 -8.10 -22.01 -3.76
N ASP A 317 -7.81 -23.30 -3.83
CA ASP A 317 -7.06 -23.91 -4.95
C ASP A 317 -7.92 -24.23 -6.18
N GLY A 318 -9.21 -23.90 -6.14
CA GLY A 318 -10.19 -24.20 -7.20
C GLY A 318 -10.59 -25.68 -7.30
N ALA A 319 -9.97 -26.57 -6.52
CA ALA A 319 -10.30 -27.99 -6.44
C ALA A 319 -11.06 -28.36 -5.16
N GLY A 320 -11.37 -27.37 -4.33
CA GLY A 320 -12.06 -27.50 -3.06
C GLY A 320 -11.11 -27.59 -1.85
N GLY A 321 -9.83 -27.37 -2.05
CA GLY A 321 -8.79 -27.21 -1.03
C GLY A 321 -8.26 -25.79 -0.95
N PHE A 322 -7.15 -25.63 -0.24
CA PHE A 322 -6.45 -24.37 -0.04
C PHE A 322 -4.94 -24.52 -0.24
N ALA A 323 -4.33 -23.51 -0.81
CA ALA A 323 -2.88 -23.36 -0.91
C ALA A 323 -2.40 -22.27 0.04
N LEU A 324 -1.33 -22.50 0.79
CA LEU A 324 -0.64 -21.48 1.56
C LEU A 324 0.04 -20.50 0.59
N ALA A 325 -0.33 -19.24 0.64
CA ALA A 325 0.13 -18.21 -0.28
C ALA A 325 1.12 -17.24 0.37
N LEU A 326 0.95 -16.95 1.66
CA LEU A 326 1.88 -16.14 2.47
C LEU A 326 1.94 -16.70 3.89
N ASP A 327 3.14 -16.66 4.51
CA ASP A 327 3.38 -17.18 5.86
C ASP A 327 4.54 -16.41 6.48
N GLN A 328 4.23 -15.42 7.36
CA GLN A 328 5.24 -14.54 7.95
C GLN A 328 4.76 -13.88 9.25
N GLY A 329 5.71 -13.32 10.00
CA GLY A 329 5.43 -12.42 11.11
C GLY A 329 4.85 -11.08 10.66
N ALA A 330 4.04 -10.44 11.50
CA ALA A 330 3.48 -9.11 11.30
C ALA A 330 3.12 -8.46 12.63
N GLY A 331 2.89 -7.15 12.62
CA GLY A 331 2.23 -6.43 13.71
C GLY A 331 0.72 -6.34 13.49
N ALA A 332 -0.06 -6.41 14.55
CA ALA A 332 -1.51 -6.17 14.50
C ALA A 332 -1.90 -5.06 15.49
N GLN A 333 -2.69 -4.11 15.01
CA GLN A 333 -3.19 -2.97 15.77
C GLN A 333 -4.71 -2.83 15.57
N ILE A 334 -5.45 -2.32 16.57
CA ILE A 334 -6.87 -2.05 16.40
C ILE A 334 -7.07 -0.86 15.45
N PHE A 335 -7.79 -1.09 14.36
CA PHE A 335 -8.05 -0.10 13.34
C PHE A 335 -9.46 0.53 13.45
N GLY A 336 -9.56 1.79 13.00
CA GLY A 336 -10.81 2.54 12.91
C GLY A 336 -11.05 3.49 14.08
N GLY A 337 -12.09 4.29 13.97
CA GLY A 337 -12.51 5.26 14.98
C GLY A 337 -13.61 4.68 15.88
N CYS A 338 -14.88 5.06 15.61
CA CYS A 338 -16.03 4.63 16.39
C CYS A 338 -16.34 3.13 16.30
N SER A 339 -15.93 2.45 15.23
CA SER A 339 -16.12 1.01 15.05
C SER A 339 -15.34 0.14 16.04
N ARG A 340 -14.35 0.71 16.74
CA ARG A 340 -13.60 0.02 17.82
C ARG A 340 -14.49 -0.49 18.96
N ILE A 341 -15.69 0.07 19.13
CA ILE A 341 -16.63 -0.37 20.19
C ILE A 341 -17.35 -1.69 19.88
N TYR A 342 -17.33 -2.16 18.61
CA TYR A 342 -18.01 -3.40 18.23
C TYR A 342 -17.27 -4.64 18.73
N PRO A 343 -18.00 -5.74 18.99
CA PRO A 343 -17.37 -6.98 19.44
C PRO A 343 -16.29 -7.49 18.47
N GLN A 344 -16.60 -7.50 17.16
CA GLN A 344 -15.62 -7.79 16.14
C GLN A 344 -14.93 -6.49 15.70
N LYS A 345 -13.65 -6.37 15.97
CA LYS A 345 -12.86 -5.18 15.65
C LYS A 345 -12.16 -5.32 14.31
N SER A 346 -11.92 -4.19 13.66
CA SER A 346 -10.99 -4.14 12.53
C SER A 346 -9.55 -4.11 13.03
N LEU A 347 -8.65 -4.73 12.27
CA LEU A 347 -7.22 -4.76 12.54
C LEU A 347 -6.46 -4.11 11.39
N SER A 348 -5.47 -3.30 11.69
CA SER A 348 -4.38 -2.98 10.77
C SER A 348 -3.29 -4.02 10.94
N LEU A 349 -2.76 -4.53 9.85
CA LEU A 349 -1.63 -5.46 9.82
C LEU A 349 -0.44 -4.73 9.23
N HIS A 350 0.71 -4.85 9.86
CA HIS A 350 1.94 -4.16 9.52
C HIS A 350 3.05 -5.17 9.26
N ALA A 351 3.63 -5.16 8.06
CA ALA A 351 4.87 -5.88 7.80
C ALA A 351 6.03 -4.99 8.24
N ARG A 352 6.76 -5.45 9.23
CA ARG A 352 7.93 -4.72 9.75
C ARG A 352 9.09 -5.69 9.96
N GLY A 353 10.31 -5.22 9.66
CA GLY A 353 11.53 -6.00 9.82
C GLY A 353 11.67 -6.66 11.18
N ARG A 354 11.20 -6.03 12.27
CA ARG A 354 11.18 -6.61 13.62
C ARG A 354 10.32 -7.88 13.77
N TYR A 355 9.41 -8.14 12.84
CA TYR A 355 8.58 -9.35 12.81
C TYR A 355 9.03 -10.35 11.73
N GLY A 356 10.05 -10.01 10.95
CA GLY A 356 10.60 -10.79 9.86
C GLY A 356 10.67 -10.01 8.55
N ALA A 357 9.69 -10.17 7.67
CA ALA A 357 9.66 -9.44 6.40
C ALA A 357 9.14 -8.00 6.59
N SER A 358 9.72 -7.05 5.84
CA SER A 358 9.31 -5.63 5.84
C SER A 358 8.13 -5.35 4.93
N ASP A 359 7.67 -6.32 4.14
CA ASP A 359 6.55 -6.22 3.23
C ASP A 359 5.76 -7.53 3.16
N PHE A 360 4.49 -7.44 2.78
CA PHE A 360 3.65 -8.58 2.41
C PHE A 360 3.81 -8.83 0.91
N ALA A 361 4.82 -9.61 0.51
CA ALA A 361 5.18 -9.88 -0.89
C ALA A 361 4.17 -10.82 -1.57
N TYR A 362 2.94 -10.38 -1.72
CA TYR A 362 1.85 -11.14 -2.32
C TYR A 362 0.80 -10.23 -2.96
N ARG A 363 0.30 -10.59 -4.15
CA ARG A 363 -0.80 -9.90 -4.82
C ARG A 363 -2.15 -10.29 -4.23
N PHE A 364 -2.60 -9.62 -3.21
CA PHE A 364 -3.88 -9.92 -2.53
C PHE A 364 -5.13 -9.59 -3.35
N PHE A 365 -5.05 -8.66 -4.29
CA PHE A 365 -6.19 -8.16 -5.03
C PHE A 365 -5.98 -8.33 -6.54
N ASP A 366 -6.90 -9.04 -7.20
CA ASP A 366 -6.81 -9.33 -8.65
C ASP A 366 -6.95 -8.07 -9.52
N ASP A 367 -7.55 -7.04 -8.97
CA ASP A 367 -7.99 -5.84 -9.68
C ASP A 367 -7.08 -4.62 -9.49
N VAL A 368 -5.99 -4.76 -8.73
CA VAL A 368 -4.91 -3.78 -8.61
C VAL A 368 -3.58 -4.40 -9.02
N ASP A 369 -2.70 -3.57 -9.59
CA ASP A 369 -1.40 -4.01 -10.08
C ASP A 369 -0.30 -3.69 -9.05
N VAL A 370 -0.54 -4.12 -7.80
CA VAL A 370 0.38 -4.02 -6.67
C VAL A 370 0.69 -5.43 -6.21
N GLU A 371 1.97 -5.77 -6.13
CA GLU A 371 2.45 -7.12 -5.80
C GLU A 371 3.00 -7.22 -4.37
N SER A 372 3.14 -6.09 -3.67
CA SER A 372 3.67 -6.01 -2.30
C SER A 372 2.99 -4.89 -1.52
N PHE A 373 2.80 -5.08 -0.22
CA PHE A 373 2.12 -4.13 0.68
C PHE A 373 2.87 -4.05 2.00
N ASP A 374 3.09 -2.85 2.51
CA ASP A 374 3.65 -2.65 3.85
C ASP A 374 2.56 -2.77 4.92
N ASP A 375 1.36 -2.32 4.56
CA ASP A 375 0.19 -2.30 5.43
C ASP A 375 -1.05 -2.89 4.76
N LEU A 376 -1.83 -3.64 5.54
CA LEU A 376 -3.15 -4.15 5.15
C LEU A 376 -4.18 -3.88 6.25
N VAL A 377 -5.45 -3.87 5.90
CA VAL A 377 -6.56 -3.74 6.86
C VAL A 377 -7.50 -4.92 6.77
N LEU A 378 -7.74 -5.59 7.88
CA LEU A 378 -8.84 -6.53 8.09
C LEU A 378 -10.04 -5.77 8.65
N ARG A 379 -10.90 -5.25 7.76
CA ARG A 379 -12.05 -4.42 8.15
C ARG A 379 -13.23 -5.29 8.55
N SER A 380 -13.75 -5.11 9.76
CA SER A 380 -14.97 -5.77 10.25
C SER A 380 -16.27 -5.20 9.66
N SER A 381 -16.17 -4.38 8.59
CA SER A 381 -17.28 -3.62 7.96
C SER A 381 -17.79 -2.42 8.76
N ALA A 382 -17.19 -2.08 9.88
CA ALA A 382 -17.52 -0.91 10.69
C ALA A 382 -19.04 -0.76 10.94
N GLN A 383 -19.68 0.34 10.53
CA GLN A 383 -21.11 0.58 10.74
C GLN A 383 -22.03 -0.34 9.92
N ASP A 384 -21.48 -1.01 8.90
CA ASP A 384 -22.22 -2.01 8.12
C ASP A 384 -22.12 -3.44 8.73
N TRP A 385 -21.38 -3.62 9.85
CA TRP A 385 -21.14 -4.91 10.52
C TRP A 385 -22.44 -5.68 10.87
N TRP A 386 -23.46 -5.00 11.34
CA TRP A 386 -24.79 -5.59 11.61
C TRP A 386 -25.77 -5.46 10.45
N ARG A 387 -25.29 -5.09 9.25
CA ARG A 387 -26.11 -4.89 8.05
C ARG A 387 -25.73 -5.85 6.95
N THR A 388 -25.03 -5.34 5.94
CA THR A 388 -24.72 -6.10 4.73
C THR A 388 -23.34 -6.73 4.73
N MET A 389 -22.40 -6.21 5.48
CA MET A 389 -20.99 -6.60 5.57
C MET A 389 -20.11 -6.17 4.38
N PHE A 390 -20.69 -5.67 3.29
CA PHE A 390 -19.93 -5.34 2.06
C PHE A 390 -20.31 -4.02 1.40
N ARG A 391 -21.08 -3.16 2.06
CA ARG A 391 -21.57 -1.88 1.51
C ARG A 391 -20.47 -0.98 1.01
N ASP A 392 -19.45 -0.69 1.82
CA ASP A 392 -18.30 0.11 1.42
C ASP A 392 -17.54 -0.55 0.27
N GLY A 393 -17.25 -1.85 0.34
CA GLY A 393 -16.63 -2.61 -0.75
C GLY A 393 -17.44 -2.57 -2.05
N MET A 394 -18.77 -2.57 -1.96
CA MET A 394 -19.66 -2.43 -3.12
C MET A 394 -19.53 -1.04 -3.76
N ILE A 395 -19.52 0.03 -2.97
CA ILE A 395 -19.38 1.41 -3.47
C ILE A 395 -18.00 1.57 -4.15
N GLN A 396 -16.93 1.09 -3.53
CA GLN A 396 -15.58 1.07 -4.09
C GLN A 396 -15.54 0.31 -5.43
N THR A 397 -16.17 -0.88 -5.50
CA THR A 397 -16.22 -1.68 -6.72
C THR A 397 -17.01 -0.97 -7.83
N VAL A 398 -18.13 -0.31 -7.50
CA VAL A 398 -18.93 0.45 -8.47
C VAL A 398 -18.16 1.64 -9.04
N THR A 399 -17.40 2.35 -8.22
CA THR A 399 -16.70 3.60 -8.58
C THR A 399 -15.28 3.42 -9.10
N ARG A 400 -14.68 2.24 -9.01
CA ARG A 400 -13.29 1.93 -9.34
C ARG A 400 -12.77 2.51 -10.66
N HIS A 401 -13.62 2.58 -11.69
CA HIS A 401 -13.22 3.10 -13.02
C HIS A 401 -13.47 4.60 -13.20
N MET A 402 -13.77 5.32 -12.14
CA MET A 402 -14.03 6.76 -12.17
C MET A 402 -12.77 7.63 -12.06
N ASP A 403 -11.56 7.09 -12.22
CA ASP A 403 -10.32 7.77 -11.87
C ASP A 403 -10.40 8.32 -10.44
N LEU A 404 -10.48 7.42 -9.50
CA LEU A 404 -10.51 7.70 -8.06
C LEU A 404 -9.48 6.83 -7.35
N ASP A 405 -8.82 7.41 -6.38
CA ASP A 405 -8.00 6.67 -5.44
C ASP A 405 -8.91 6.08 -4.36
N GLY A 406 -8.94 4.76 -4.27
CA GLY A 406 -9.85 4.03 -3.38
C GLY A 406 -9.25 2.70 -2.97
N GLN A 407 -9.90 2.04 -2.03
CA GLN A 407 -9.40 0.79 -1.46
C GLN A 407 -9.89 -0.42 -2.26
N ALA A 408 -8.99 -1.32 -2.60
CA ALA A 408 -9.38 -2.66 -3.05
C ALA A 408 -10.18 -3.39 -1.96
N TYR A 409 -10.96 -4.39 -2.37
CA TYR A 409 -11.87 -5.12 -1.51
C TYR A 409 -11.81 -6.62 -1.79
N ARG A 410 -11.57 -7.40 -0.72
CA ARG A 410 -11.61 -8.86 -0.80
C ARG A 410 -12.14 -9.44 0.51
N PRO A 411 -13.29 -10.13 0.53
CA PRO A 411 -13.78 -10.78 1.74
C PRO A 411 -12.91 -11.99 2.07
N THR A 412 -12.58 -12.17 3.35
CA THR A 412 -11.78 -13.26 3.88
C THR A 412 -12.43 -13.82 5.14
N VAL A 413 -12.17 -15.09 5.44
CA VAL A 413 -12.45 -15.67 6.75
C VAL A 413 -11.20 -15.55 7.61
N VAL A 414 -11.34 -15.03 8.81
CA VAL A 414 -10.25 -14.92 9.77
C VAL A 414 -10.41 -15.98 10.85
N PHE A 415 -9.30 -16.65 11.18
CA PHE A 415 -9.14 -17.44 12.39
C PHE A 415 -8.12 -16.76 13.29
N LEU A 416 -8.41 -16.67 14.57
CA LEU A 416 -7.51 -16.15 15.59
C LEU A 416 -7.16 -17.28 16.56
N ASN A 417 -5.89 -17.62 16.65
CA ASN A 417 -5.39 -18.78 17.42
C ASN A 417 -6.16 -20.08 17.14
N GLY A 418 -6.51 -20.31 15.85
CA GLY A 418 -7.27 -21.49 15.42
C GLY A 418 -8.78 -21.40 15.66
N GLU A 419 -9.29 -20.40 16.36
CA GLU A 419 -10.72 -20.15 16.51
C GLU A 419 -11.29 -19.36 15.33
N TYR A 420 -12.43 -19.77 14.83
CA TYR A 420 -13.15 -19.02 13.78
C TYR A 420 -13.53 -17.64 14.28
N TRP A 421 -13.02 -16.58 13.64
CA TRP A 421 -13.23 -15.19 14.06
C TRP A 421 -14.22 -14.44 13.17
N GLY A 422 -14.66 -15.07 12.08
CA GLY A 422 -15.68 -14.53 11.19
C GLY A 422 -15.13 -13.89 9.93
N ILE A 423 -16.03 -13.27 9.15
CA ILE A 423 -15.67 -12.58 7.92
C ILE A 423 -15.04 -11.23 8.26
N HIS A 424 -13.90 -10.95 7.62
CA HIS A 424 -13.32 -9.61 7.51
C HIS A 424 -13.12 -9.26 6.03
N ASN A 425 -13.22 -7.98 5.74
CA ASN A 425 -12.89 -7.47 4.41
C ASN A 425 -11.42 -7.07 4.40
N LEU A 426 -10.59 -7.81 3.68
CA LEU A 426 -9.22 -7.43 3.44
C LEU A 426 -9.22 -6.20 2.52
N ARG A 427 -8.48 -5.16 2.93
CA ARG A 427 -8.42 -3.86 2.28
C ARG A 427 -6.98 -3.35 2.26
N GLU A 428 -6.69 -2.48 1.31
CA GLU A 428 -5.51 -1.62 1.37
C GLU A 428 -5.67 -0.59 2.48
N LYS A 429 -4.57 -0.12 3.06
CA LYS A 429 -4.54 1.03 3.96
C LYS A 429 -4.20 2.27 3.15
N LEU A 430 -5.05 3.30 3.20
CA LEU A 430 -4.82 4.56 2.49
C LEU A 430 -3.88 5.45 3.31
N ASN A 431 -2.61 5.38 3.00
CA ASN A 431 -1.50 6.15 3.57
C ASN A 431 -0.48 6.45 2.48
N GLU A 432 0.72 6.87 2.86
CA GLU A 432 1.83 7.15 1.97
C GLU A 432 2.26 5.90 1.18
N ASP A 433 2.29 4.72 1.83
CA ASP A 433 2.67 3.42 1.22
C ASP A 433 1.68 3.01 0.11
N TYR A 434 0.37 3.27 0.30
CA TYR A 434 -0.62 3.08 -0.76
C TYR A 434 -0.25 3.87 -2.02
N VAL A 435 0.13 5.13 -1.84
CA VAL A 435 0.52 5.98 -2.98
C VAL A 435 1.83 5.50 -3.60
N ALA A 436 2.79 5.12 -2.78
CA ALA A 436 4.06 4.54 -3.24
C ALA A 436 3.81 3.30 -4.12
N GLY A 437 3.01 2.36 -3.65
CA GLY A 437 2.68 1.12 -4.36
C GLY A 437 1.92 1.33 -5.66
N HIS A 438 0.96 2.28 -5.71
CA HIS A 438 0.13 2.53 -6.89
C HIS A 438 0.79 3.44 -7.92
N TYR A 439 1.61 4.41 -7.49
CA TYR A 439 2.14 5.47 -8.35
C TYR A 439 3.66 5.42 -8.53
N GLY A 440 4.36 4.61 -7.73
CA GLY A 440 5.81 4.42 -7.79
C GLY A 440 6.60 5.61 -7.26
N TYR A 441 6.05 6.38 -6.34
CA TYR A 441 6.77 7.35 -5.53
C TYR A 441 7.48 6.64 -4.37
N ASP A 442 8.44 7.31 -3.76
CA ASP A 442 8.90 6.98 -2.43
C ASP A 442 7.85 7.47 -1.41
N ASP A 443 7.56 6.74 -0.34
CA ASP A 443 6.56 7.11 0.67
C ASP A 443 6.90 8.45 1.33
N SER A 444 8.18 8.69 1.58
CA SER A 444 8.72 9.95 2.10
C SER A 444 8.49 11.14 1.17
N ASP A 445 8.32 10.90 -0.14
CA ASP A 445 8.02 11.92 -1.16
C ASP A 445 6.52 12.20 -1.32
N VAL A 446 5.67 11.60 -0.48
CA VAL A 446 4.22 11.77 -0.50
C VAL A 446 3.75 12.58 0.71
N GLU A 447 2.79 13.46 0.49
CA GLU A 447 2.07 14.20 1.54
C GLU A 447 0.62 13.75 1.56
N VAL A 448 0.13 13.31 2.72
CA VAL A 448 -1.27 12.91 2.96
C VAL A 448 -1.87 13.82 4.02
N ILE A 449 -3.08 14.35 3.78
CA ILE A 449 -3.81 15.16 4.77
C ILE A 449 -5.27 14.71 4.88
N GLU A 450 -5.87 14.97 6.05
CA GLU A 450 -7.27 14.61 6.36
C GLU A 450 -8.16 15.85 6.56
N SER A 451 -7.73 17.00 6.08
CA SER A 451 -8.46 18.25 6.26
C SER A 451 -8.11 19.26 5.17
N THR A 452 -9.10 20.00 4.71
CA THR A 452 -8.93 21.15 3.78
C THR A 452 -9.03 22.50 4.50
N ARG A 453 -8.80 22.51 5.81
CA ARG A 453 -8.75 23.75 6.59
C ARG A 453 -7.51 24.55 6.24
N ARG A 454 -7.62 25.88 6.29
CA ARG A 454 -6.44 26.74 6.22
C ARG A 454 -5.45 26.38 7.34
N GLY A 455 -4.18 26.18 6.96
CA GLY A 455 -3.11 25.73 7.84
C GLY A 455 -3.07 24.21 8.09
N ALA A 456 -3.86 23.42 7.36
CA ALA A 456 -3.71 21.95 7.39
C ALA A 456 -2.47 21.51 6.66
N SER A 457 -2.09 22.22 5.59
CA SER A 457 -0.85 22.05 4.85
C SER A 457 -0.47 23.35 4.18
N GLU A 458 0.79 23.72 4.21
CA GLU A 458 1.33 24.86 3.48
C GLU A 458 1.21 24.72 1.95
N ASN A 459 1.11 23.46 1.48
CA ASN A 459 0.92 23.15 0.07
C ASN A 459 -0.56 23.17 -0.37
N PHE A 460 -1.51 23.12 0.58
CA PHE A 460 -2.95 23.25 0.29
C PHE A 460 -3.43 24.71 0.36
N ASP A 461 -2.83 25.51 1.22
CA ASP A 461 -3.21 26.91 1.43
C ASP A 461 -3.21 27.77 0.16
N PRO A 462 -2.31 27.58 -0.84
CA PRO A 462 -2.37 28.32 -2.12
C PRO A 462 -3.68 28.14 -2.90
N ILE A 463 -4.34 26.97 -2.78
CA ILE A 463 -5.67 26.75 -3.37
C ILE A 463 -6.67 27.67 -2.70
N LEU A 464 -6.67 27.77 -1.38
CA LEU A 464 -7.57 28.63 -0.61
C LEU A 464 -7.30 30.12 -0.90
N ASP A 465 -6.04 30.51 -1.10
CA ASP A 465 -5.69 31.89 -1.46
C ASP A 465 -6.23 32.29 -2.83
N ILE A 466 -6.20 31.37 -3.80
CA ILE A 466 -6.82 31.60 -5.12
C ILE A 466 -8.33 31.73 -4.96
N LEU A 467 -8.98 30.85 -4.20
CA LEU A 467 -10.43 30.92 -3.98
C LEU A 467 -10.87 32.20 -3.26
N ASP A 468 -10.05 32.73 -2.35
CA ASP A 468 -10.36 33.93 -1.58
C ASP A 468 -10.18 35.24 -2.41
N THR A 469 -9.29 35.22 -3.42
CA THR A 469 -8.82 36.48 -4.05
C THR A 469 -9.06 36.57 -5.54
N ALA A 470 -9.18 35.47 -6.26
CA ALA A 470 -9.29 35.44 -7.70
C ALA A 470 -10.76 35.55 -8.19
N ASP A 471 -10.94 36.04 -9.38
CA ASP A 471 -12.21 35.94 -10.11
C ASP A 471 -12.34 34.55 -10.70
N LEU A 472 -13.19 33.73 -10.10
CA LEU A 472 -13.35 32.33 -10.47
C LEU A 472 -13.93 32.11 -11.86
N ASN A 473 -14.59 33.11 -12.44
CA ASN A 473 -15.12 33.04 -13.82
C ASN A 473 -14.08 33.27 -14.90
N ARG A 474 -12.83 33.57 -14.54
CA ARG A 474 -11.74 33.63 -15.51
C ARG A 474 -11.21 32.25 -15.84
N PRO A 475 -11.03 31.89 -17.12
CA PRO A 475 -10.46 30.59 -17.51
C PRO A 475 -9.08 30.33 -16.91
N GLU A 476 -8.28 31.40 -16.73
CA GLU A 476 -6.94 31.32 -16.15
C GLU A 476 -6.95 30.84 -14.69
N THR A 477 -8.00 31.20 -13.92
CA THR A 477 -8.13 30.81 -12.51
C THR A 477 -8.34 29.30 -12.37
N LEU A 478 -9.19 28.72 -13.22
CA LEU A 478 -9.38 27.26 -13.20
C LEU A 478 -8.10 26.52 -13.60
N THR A 479 -7.34 27.08 -14.58
CA THR A 479 -6.03 26.52 -14.95
C THR A 479 -5.01 26.61 -13.80
N GLN A 480 -5.03 27.70 -13.02
CA GLN A 480 -4.17 27.84 -11.84
C GLN A 480 -4.55 26.82 -10.75
N LEU A 481 -5.83 26.57 -10.53
CA LEU A 481 -6.30 25.56 -9.60
C LEU A 481 -5.92 24.16 -10.07
N ASP A 482 -6.07 23.86 -11.38
CA ASP A 482 -5.71 22.56 -11.95
C ASP A 482 -4.19 22.27 -11.89
N ALA A 483 -3.37 23.30 -11.78
CA ALA A 483 -1.94 23.14 -11.54
C ALA A 483 -1.61 22.71 -10.08
N LEU A 484 -2.53 22.92 -9.15
CA LEU A 484 -2.35 22.59 -7.72
C LEU A 484 -3.18 21.38 -7.27
N MET A 485 -4.31 21.13 -7.93
CA MET A 485 -5.20 20.00 -7.62
C MET A 485 -5.72 19.37 -8.90
N ASP A 486 -5.98 18.09 -8.89
CA ASP A 486 -6.60 17.39 -10.03
C ASP A 486 -8.11 17.68 -10.04
N VAL A 487 -8.50 18.71 -10.79
CA VAL A 487 -9.89 19.17 -10.85
C VAL A 487 -10.82 18.09 -11.43
N ASP A 488 -10.36 17.31 -12.38
CA ASP A 488 -11.14 16.22 -12.99
C ASP A 488 -11.36 15.07 -12.01
N GLN A 489 -10.34 14.70 -11.27
CA GLN A 489 -10.42 13.67 -10.23
C GLN A 489 -11.30 14.12 -9.07
N TYR A 490 -11.19 15.38 -8.66
CA TYR A 490 -12.05 15.96 -7.63
C TYR A 490 -13.53 15.97 -8.03
N LEU A 491 -13.85 16.25 -9.31
CA LEU A 491 -15.23 16.12 -9.82
C LEU A 491 -15.77 14.71 -9.66
N ASN A 492 -14.97 13.69 -9.99
CA ASN A 492 -15.36 12.30 -9.84
C ASN A 492 -15.58 11.92 -8.36
N TYR A 493 -14.70 12.41 -7.49
CA TYR A 493 -14.81 12.22 -6.03
C TYR A 493 -16.13 12.80 -5.49
N LEU A 494 -16.44 14.05 -5.80
CA LEU A 494 -17.69 14.69 -5.41
C LEU A 494 -18.92 13.93 -5.92
N ILE A 495 -18.88 13.45 -7.16
CA ILE A 495 -19.96 12.69 -7.78
C ILE A 495 -20.17 11.36 -7.06
N ALA A 496 -19.10 10.64 -6.73
CA ALA A 496 -19.17 9.39 -5.99
C ALA A 496 -19.81 9.58 -4.61
N GLU A 497 -19.36 10.55 -3.85
CA GLU A 497 -19.86 10.88 -2.51
C GLU A 497 -21.33 11.34 -2.53
N ILE A 498 -21.66 12.25 -3.44
CA ILE A 498 -23.03 12.80 -3.55
C ILE A 498 -24.01 11.74 -4.04
N TYR A 499 -23.62 10.93 -5.04
CA TYR A 499 -24.53 9.89 -5.55
C TYR A 499 -24.75 8.78 -4.54
N SER A 500 -23.70 8.30 -3.88
CA SER A 500 -23.83 7.27 -2.83
C SER A 500 -24.61 7.74 -1.61
N ALA A 501 -24.88 9.03 -1.48
CA ALA A 501 -25.52 9.66 -0.33
C ALA A 501 -24.76 9.39 0.97
N ASN A 502 -23.41 9.47 0.92
CA ASN A 502 -22.60 9.31 2.11
C ASN A 502 -22.94 10.40 3.14
N ALA A 503 -23.50 10.00 4.26
CA ALA A 503 -23.98 10.92 5.28
C ALA A 503 -22.92 11.27 6.32
N ASP A 504 -21.76 10.67 6.24
CA ASP A 504 -20.59 10.93 7.09
C ASP A 504 -19.52 11.79 6.39
N TRP A 505 -19.92 12.49 5.34
CA TRP A 505 -19.13 13.35 4.49
C TRP A 505 -19.87 14.73 4.35
N PRO A 506 -19.21 15.88 4.09
CA PRO A 506 -17.83 16.07 3.64
C PRO A 506 -16.82 16.48 4.72
N GLY A 507 -17.19 16.68 5.96
CA GLY A 507 -16.27 17.13 7.01
C GLY A 507 -15.70 16.01 7.88
N ASN A 508 -16.01 14.78 7.54
CA ASN A 508 -15.44 13.54 8.05
C ASN A 508 -15.13 12.63 6.85
N ASN A 509 -14.34 11.59 7.04
CA ASN A 509 -13.94 10.67 5.99
C ASN A 509 -13.37 11.38 4.76
N LEU A 510 -12.54 12.39 5.00
CA LEU A 510 -11.83 13.18 4.00
C LEU A 510 -10.35 12.86 4.08
N LYS A 511 -9.79 12.40 2.97
CA LYS A 511 -8.36 12.17 2.82
C LYS A 511 -7.93 12.56 1.42
N LEU A 512 -6.80 13.24 1.32
CA LEU A 512 -6.23 13.63 0.04
C LEU A 512 -4.71 13.58 0.13
N TRP A 513 -4.08 13.42 -1.02
CA TRP A 513 -2.64 13.27 -1.12
C TRP A 513 -2.06 14.04 -2.30
N ARG A 514 -0.76 14.27 -2.27
CA ARG A 514 0.03 14.80 -3.38
C ARG A 514 1.47 14.31 -3.29
N PRO A 515 2.21 14.21 -4.42
CA PRO A 515 3.68 14.08 -4.36
C PRO A 515 4.30 15.42 -3.90
N LYS A 516 5.36 15.35 -3.09
CA LYS A 516 6.13 16.51 -2.60
C LYS A 516 7.01 17.15 -3.70
N THR A 517 6.57 17.14 -4.93
CA THR A 517 7.25 17.76 -6.07
C THR A 517 6.63 19.12 -6.40
N PRO A 518 7.36 20.05 -7.08
CA PRO A 518 6.80 21.35 -7.48
C PRO A 518 5.56 21.25 -8.35
N GLU A 519 5.42 20.18 -9.14
CA GLU A 519 4.31 19.91 -10.04
C GLU A 519 3.24 19.03 -9.40
N GLY A 520 3.42 18.65 -8.13
CA GLY A 520 2.51 17.75 -7.41
C GLY A 520 1.14 18.37 -7.22
N ARG A 521 0.09 17.64 -7.63
CA ARG A 521 -1.31 18.06 -7.53
C ARG A 521 -2.04 17.24 -6.49
N TRP A 522 -2.93 17.89 -5.73
CA TRP A 522 -3.80 17.22 -4.78
C TRP A 522 -4.82 16.31 -5.47
N ARG A 523 -4.98 15.09 -4.95
CA ARG A 523 -5.96 14.07 -5.34
C ARG A 523 -6.71 13.58 -4.11
N TRP A 524 -7.99 13.24 -4.25
CA TRP A 524 -8.88 12.79 -3.16
C TRP A 524 -8.98 11.28 -3.14
N MET A 525 -8.95 10.71 -1.93
CA MET A 525 -9.13 9.29 -1.70
C MET A 525 -10.56 9.01 -1.25
N LEU A 526 -11.23 8.04 -1.88
CA LEU A 526 -12.58 7.60 -1.51
C LEU A 526 -12.48 6.46 -0.50
N PHE A 527 -13.00 6.64 0.69
CA PHE A 527 -13.02 5.60 1.73
C PHE A 527 -14.16 5.79 2.71
N ASP A 528 -14.44 4.75 3.51
CA ASP A 528 -15.43 4.75 4.60
C ASP A 528 -16.82 5.25 4.18
N THR A 529 -17.33 4.65 3.10
CA THR A 529 -18.60 5.05 2.47
C THR A 529 -19.81 4.26 3.01
N ASP A 530 -19.69 3.54 4.13
CA ASP A 530 -20.71 2.64 4.66
C ASP A 530 -21.97 3.34 5.21
N PHE A 531 -21.92 4.67 5.40
CA PHE A 531 -23.10 5.51 5.66
C PHE A 531 -23.90 5.87 4.38
N GLY A 532 -23.41 5.51 3.20
CA GLY A 532 -24.11 5.63 1.92
C GLY A 532 -25.06 4.47 1.61
N PHE A 533 -25.71 4.49 0.44
CA PHE A 533 -26.56 3.43 -0.11
C PHE A 533 -27.58 2.82 0.88
N GLY A 534 -28.28 3.66 1.66
CA GLY A 534 -29.21 3.22 2.67
C GLY A 534 -28.58 2.76 3.99
N GLY A 535 -27.28 3.03 4.19
CA GLY A 535 -26.51 2.64 5.38
C GLY A 535 -27.03 3.25 6.68
N ASN A 536 -27.67 4.41 6.62
CA ASN A 536 -28.30 5.07 7.77
C ASN A 536 -29.52 5.90 7.36
N ALA A 537 -30.15 6.58 8.32
CA ALA A 537 -31.34 7.39 8.08
C ALA A 537 -31.11 8.60 7.15
N GLN A 538 -29.88 9.12 7.08
CA GLN A 538 -29.51 10.25 6.21
C GLN A 538 -28.95 9.79 4.86
N GLY A 539 -28.54 8.54 4.72
CA GLY A 539 -28.03 7.93 3.49
C GLY A 539 -29.11 7.33 2.58
N GLN A 540 -30.35 7.77 2.66
CA GLN A 540 -31.50 7.22 1.91
C GLN A 540 -31.52 7.70 0.45
N PRO A 541 -32.26 7.01 -0.46
CA PRO A 541 -32.35 7.44 -1.87
C PRO A 541 -32.83 8.87 -2.06
N GLU A 542 -33.66 9.39 -1.17
CA GLU A 542 -34.20 10.75 -1.21
C GLU A 542 -33.28 11.81 -0.61
N SER A 543 -32.24 11.41 0.13
CA SER A 543 -31.35 12.31 0.84
C SER A 543 -30.65 13.27 -0.13
N ASN A 544 -30.72 14.56 0.16
CA ASN A 544 -30.12 15.59 -0.69
C ASN A 544 -28.68 15.93 -0.26
N THR A 545 -27.78 15.02 -0.55
CA THR A 545 -26.35 15.18 -0.25
C THR A 545 -25.71 16.31 -1.03
N LEU A 546 -26.25 16.67 -2.22
CA LEU A 546 -25.80 17.86 -2.95
C LEU A 546 -26.09 19.15 -2.16
N ALA A 547 -27.27 19.29 -1.60
CA ALA A 547 -27.59 20.44 -0.74
C ALA A 547 -26.75 20.43 0.54
N LEU A 548 -26.45 19.28 1.12
CA LEU A 548 -25.56 19.14 2.25
C LEU A 548 -24.14 19.62 1.90
N ALA A 549 -23.58 19.17 0.78
CA ALA A 549 -22.23 19.51 0.31
C ALA A 549 -22.08 20.97 -0.14
N THR A 550 -23.18 21.67 -0.38
CA THR A 550 -23.20 23.08 -0.80
C THR A 550 -23.73 24.03 0.27
N ALA A 551 -24.08 23.56 1.47
CA ALA A 551 -24.58 24.39 2.55
C ALA A 551 -23.43 25.18 3.21
N PRO A 552 -23.51 26.53 3.25
CA PRO A 552 -22.42 27.37 3.81
C PRO A 552 -22.41 27.40 5.35
N ASP A 553 -23.55 27.19 5.98
CA ASP A 553 -23.75 27.41 7.41
C ASP A 553 -24.22 26.14 8.14
N ALA A 554 -23.86 24.97 7.65
CA ALA A 554 -24.24 23.74 8.33
C ALA A 554 -23.54 23.62 9.68
N PRO A 555 -24.25 23.25 10.76
CA PRO A 555 -23.72 23.24 12.12
C PRO A 555 -22.87 21.98 12.36
N GLY A 556 -21.56 22.10 12.37
CA GLY A 556 -20.67 21.04 12.82
C GLY A 556 -20.69 19.77 11.96
N TRP A 557 -20.43 18.63 12.60
CA TRP A 557 -20.36 17.32 11.95
C TRP A 557 -21.70 16.91 11.29
N PRO A 558 -21.68 16.32 10.08
CA PRO A 558 -20.50 16.02 9.25
C PRO A 558 -20.11 17.16 8.29
N ASN A 559 -20.68 18.35 8.44
CA ASN A 559 -20.64 19.44 7.47
C ASN A 559 -20.22 20.78 8.08
N PRO A 560 -19.01 20.90 8.67
CA PRO A 560 -18.47 22.17 9.11
C PRO A 560 -18.21 23.08 7.89
N PRO A 561 -18.29 24.42 8.04
CA PRO A 561 -18.21 25.38 6.92
C PRO A 561 -16.98 25.24 6.02
N TRP A 562 -15.84 24.81 6.58
CA TRP A 562 -14.60 24.62 5.83
C TRP A 562 -14.70 23.47 4.83
N SER A 563 -15.43 22.39 5.16
CA SER A 563 -15.48 21.18 4.35
C SER A 563 -16.25 21.35 3.04
N THR A 564 -17.12 22.36 2.95
CA THR A 564 -17.89 22.68 1.75
C THR A 564 -17.33 23.87 0.99
N TYR A 565 -16.32 24.56 1.55
CA TYR A 565 -15.82 25.83 0.99
C TYR A 565 -15.24 25.66 -0.41
N LEU A 566 -14.36 24.68 -0.61
CA LEU A 566 -13.75 24.41 -1.92
C LEU A 566 -14.82 24.13 -2.99
N PHE A 567 -15.74 23.22 -2.73
CA PHE A 567 -16.80 22.86 -3.69
C PHE A 567 -17.72 24.04 -3.98
N ARG A 568 -18.17 24.77 -2.98
CA ARG A 568 -19.03 25.94 -3.15
C ARG A 568 -18.38 27.04 -3.99
N SER A 569 -17.11 27.31 -3.73
CA SER A 569 -16.34 28.31 -4.48
C SER A 569 -16.16 27.90 -5.95
N LEU A 570 -15.79 26.64 -6.21
CA LEU A 570 -15.64 26.13 -7.57
C LEU A 570 -16.96 26.16 -8.35
N LEU A 571 -18.11 25.98 -7.68
CA LEU A 571 -19.44 26.10 -8.32
C LEU A 571 -19.78 27.53 -8.79
N GLU A 572 -19.04 28.56 -8.38
CA GLU A 572 -19.18 29.93 -8.93
C GLU A 572 -18.64 29.97 -10.35
N ASN A 573 -17.71 29.13 -10.74
CA ASN A 573 -17.24 29.00 -12.11
C ASN A 573 -18.26 28.23 -12.96
N ASP A 574 -18.75 28.90 -14.03
CA ASP A 574 -19.76 28.32 -14.94
C ASP A 574 -19.27 27.01 -15.58
N GLY A 575 -18.01 26.96 -16.02
CA GLY A 575 -17.42 25.79 -16.67
C GLY A 575 -17.35 24.55 -15.73
N PHE A 576 -16.84 24.76 -14.51
CA PHE A 576 -16.81 23.71 -13.48
C PHE A 576 -18.23 23.22 -13.12
N ARG A 577 -19.15 24.18 -12.92
CA ARG A 577 -20.54 23.85 -12.56
C ARG A 577 -21.25 23.05 -13.65
N HIS A 578 -21.08 23.45 -14.91
CA HIS A 578 -21.67 22.72 -16.04
C HIS A 578 -21.06 21.33 -16.19
N ALA A 579 -19.73 21.23 -16.07
CA ALA A 579 -19.03 19.95 -16.10
C ALA A 579 -19.51 19.04 -14.96
N PHE A 580 -19.64 19.53 -13.72
CA PHE A 580 -20.18 18.77 -12.59
C PHE A 580 -21.58 18.24 -12.89
N VAL A 581 -22.49 19.07 -13.37
CA VAL A 581 -23.90 18.72 -13.65
C VAL A 581 -23.97 17.62 -14.73
N GLN A 582 -23.29 17.79 -15.84
CA GLN A 582 -23.37 16.84 -16.94
C GLN A 582 -22.54 15.59 -16.73
N ARG A 583 -21.39 15.68 -16.05
CA ARG A 583 -20.61 14.48 -15.66
C ARG A 583 -21.37 13.63 -14.64
N LEU A 584 -22.06 14.23 -13.69
CA LEU A 584 -22.99 13.50 -12.80
C LEU A 584 -24.07 12.80 -13.60
N ALA A 585 -24.66 13.43 -14.63
CA ALA A 585 -25.61 12.76 -15.50
C ALA A 585 -24.98 11.60 -16.28
N ALA A 586 -23.77 11.76 -16.79
CA ALA A 586 -23.03 10.71 -17.48
C ALA A 586 -22.79 9.49 -16.56
N HIS A 587 -22.35 9.71 -15.32
CA HIS A 587 -22.18 8.62 -14.34
C HIS A 587 -23.52 7.99 -13.92
N ILE A 588 -24.60 8.73 -13.80
CA ILE A 588 -25.94 8.17 -13.55
C ILE A 588 -26.37 7.24 -14.69
N ASN A 589 -26.02 7.57 -15.92
CA ASN A 589 -26.36 6.74 -17.09
C ASN A 589 -25.44 5.51 -17.24
N THR A 590 -24.28 5.48 -16.63
CA THR A 590 -23.22 4.47 -16.84
C THR A 590 -22.81 3.79 -15.53
N THR A 591 -21.97 4.45 -14.76
CA THR A 591 -21.39 3.93 -13.49
C THR A 591 -22.47 3.49 -12.51
N PHE A 592 -23.44 4.34 -12.30
CA PHE A 592 -24.55 4.14 -11.37
C PHE A 592 -25.84 3.64 -12.03
N ALA A 593 -25.76 3.18 -13.27
CA ALA A 593 -26.91 2.56 -13.93
C ALA A 593 -27.41 1.36 -13.11
N PRO A 594 -28.72 1.27 -12.79
CA PRO A 594 -29.25 0.23 -11.91
C PRO A 594 -28.85 -1.18 -12.30
N PRO A 595 -28.86 -1.60 -13.58
CA PRO A 595 -28.44 -2.96 -13.94
C PRO A 595 -27.00 -3.29 -13.56
N ARG A 596 -26.09 -2.31 -13.67
CA ARG A 596 -24.68 -2.47 -13.31
C ARG A 596 -24.51 -2.56 -11.81
N VAL A 597 -25.11 -1.63 -11.07
CA VAL A 597 -25.01 -1.61 -9.59
C VAL A 597 -25.63 -2.86 -8.98
N LEU A 598 -26.80 -3.28 -9.48
CA LEU A 598 -27.46 -4.53 -9.05
C LEU A 598 -26.57 -5.74 -9.31
N GLY A 599 -25.92 -5.81 -10.48
CA GLY A 599 -25.00 -6.91 -10.78
C GLY A 599 -23.78 -6.96 -9.83
N VAL A 600 -23.27 -5.81 -9.41
CA VAL A 600 -22.19 -5.75 -8.39
C VAL A 600 -22.70 -6.20 -7.03
N ILE A 601 -23.89 -5.72 -6.60
CA ILE A 601 -24.51 -6.14 -5.32
C ILE A 601 -24.71 -7.66 -5.32
N ASP A 602 -25.32 -8.22 -6.38
CA ASP A 602 -25.61 -9.65 -6.49
C ASP A 602 -24.32 -10.50 -6.47
N SER A 603 -23.25 -10.02 -7.12
CA SER A 603 -21.97 -10.70 -7.14
C SER A 603 -21.30 -10.72 -5.76
N LEU A 604 -21.30 -9.58 -5.05
CA LEU A 604 -20.68 -9.49 -3.74
C LEU A 604 -21.49 -10.21 -2.66
N GLU A 605 -22.81 -10.19 -2.75
CA GLU A 605 -23.69 -11.01 -1.89
C GLU A 605 -23.37 -12.49 -2.06
N ALA A 606 -23.33 -12.99 -3.29
CA ALA A 606 -23.06 -14.40 -3.59
C ALA A 606 -21.68 -14.85 -3.07
N ASN A 607 -20.69 -13.94 -3.02
CA ASN A 607 -19.36 -14.27 -2.52
C ASN A 607 -19.37 -14.66 -1.03
N ILE A 608 -20.19 -14.00 -0.20
CA ILE A 608 -20.17 -14.20 1.25
C ILE A 608 -21.41 -14.94 1.80
N GLU A 609 -22.44 -15.15 0.97
CA GLU A 609 -23.73 -15.75 1.40
C GLU A 609 -23.53 -17.08 2.12
N ALA A 610 -22.66 -17.95 1.59
CA ALA A 610 -22.41 -19.28 2.17
C ALA A 610 -21.79 -19.21 3.56
N GLU A 611 -20.99 -18.18 3.86
CA GLU A 611 -20.26 -18.01 5.11
C GLU A 611 -21.08 -17.21 6.17
N MET A 612 -22.08 -16.44 5.74
CA MET A 612 -22.86 -15.58 6.63
C MET A 612 -23.55 -16.31 7.80
N PRO A 613 -24.09 -17.55 7.66
CA PRO A 613 -24.66 -18.28 8.79
C PRO A 613 -23.62 -18.54 9.90
N ARG A 614 -22.40 -18.93 9.53
CA ARG A 614 -21.30 -19.18 10.47
C ARG A 614 -20.84 -17.88 11.14
N HIS A 615 -20.70 -16.81 10.36
CA HIS A 615 -20.37 -15.49 10.87
C HIS A 615 -21.36 -15.01 11.93
N LYS A 616 -22.68 -15.13 11.65
CA LYS A 616 -23.75 -14.76 12.61
C LYS A 616 -23.79 -15.66 13.83
N ALA A 617 -23.42 -16.93 13.70
CA ALA A 617 -23.32 -17.82 14.86
C ALA A 617 -22.17 -17.41 15.79
N ARG A 618 -21.06 -16.93 15.25
CA ARG A 618 -19.91 -16.38 16.00
C ARG A 618 -20.22 -15.03 16.64
N TRP A 619 -20.93 -14.18 15.92
CA TRP A 619 -21.27 -12.81 16.31
C TRP A 619 -22.80 -12.59 16.27
N PRO A 620 -23.55 -13.10 17.26
CA PRO A 620 -25.01 -12.99 17.27
C PRO A 620 -25.54 -11.55 17.25
N GLU A 621 -24.76 -10.61 17.81
CA GLU A 621 -25.09 -9.19 17.84
C GLU A 621 -25.14 -8.59 16.43
N SER A 622 -24.39 -9.14 15.48
CA SER A 622 -24.40 -8.70 14.08
C SER A 622 -25.73 -9.02 13.36
N ALA A 623 -26.63 -9.78 13.99
CA ALA A 623 -27.89 -10.24 13.41
C ALA A 623 -29.13 -9.41 13.78
N SER A 624 -28.99 -8.28 14.54
CA SER A 624 -30.10 -7.77 15.36
C SER A 624 -31.00 -6.69 14.76
N PHE A 625 -30.80 -6.22 13.50
CA PHE A 625 -31.51 -5.03 13.02
C PHE A 625 -32.56 -5.25 11.90
N ALA A 626 -32.65 -6.42 11.30
CA ALA A 626 -33.66 -6.71 10.30
C ALA A 626 -34.14 -8.17 10.39
N PRO A 627 -35.27 -8.49 9.77
CA PRO A 627 -35.79 -9.87 9.75
C PRO A 627 -34.77 -10.86 9.16
N THR A 628 -34.07 -10.49 8.09
CA THR A 628 -33.03 -11.32 7.47
C THR A 628 -31.89 -10.46 6.93
N TRP A 629 -30.71 -11.08 6.69
CA TRP A 629 -29.60 -10.43 6.04
C TRP A 629 -29.93 -10.00 4.60
N SER A 630 -30.68 -10.82 3.87
CA SER A 630 -31.16 -10.51 2.51
C SER A 630 -32.03 -9.25 2.48
N ASP A 631 -32.89 -9.02 3.48
CA ASP A 631 -33.68 -7.79 3.56
C ASP A 631 -32.80 -6.53 3.67
N LEU A 632 -31.65 -6.66 4.33
CA LEU A 632 -30.69 -5.55 4.43
C LEU A 632 -29.93 -5.31 3.11
N VAL A 633 -29.63 -6.37 2.36
CA VAL A 633 -29.06 -6.26 1.00
C VAL A 633 -30.07 -5.65 0.04
N ASP A 634 -31.37 -5.97 0.19
CA ASP A 634 -32.46 -5.39 -0.62
C ASP A 634 -32.59 -3.87 -0.43
N VAL A 635 -32.22 -3.32 0.73
CA VAL A 635 -32.11 -1.86 0.93
C VAL A 635 -31.14 -1.23 -0.08
N MET A 636 -30.00 -1.87 -0.33
CA MET A 636 -29.05 -1.37 -1.34
C MET A 636 -29.60 -1.50 -2.76
N ARG A 637 -30.32 -2.61 -3.07
CA ARG A 637 -30.97 -2.80 -4.37
C ARG A 637 -32.04 -1.74 -4.61
N ASP A 638 -32.83 -1.42 -3.60
CA ASP A 638 -33.89 -0.38 -3.69
C ASP A 638 -33.26 1.00 -3.84
N PHE A 639 -32.16 1.28 -3.15
CA PHE A 639 -31.38 2.49 -3.38
C PHE A 639 -30.91 2.60 -4.84
N ALA A 640 -30.30 1.54 -5.39
CA ALA A 640 -29.83 1.52 -6.77
C ALA A 640 -30.97 1.80 -7.79
N ARG A 641 -32.18 1.28 -7.54
CA ARG A 641 -33.34 1.47 -8.40
C ARG A 641 -33.94 2.88 -8.33
N THR A 642 -33.85 3.53 -7.17
CA THR A 642 -34.65 4.73 -6.89
C THR A 642 -33.82 6.01 -6.76
N ARG A 643 -32.48 5.93 -6.62
CA ARG A 643 -31.60 7.08 -6.40
C ARG A 643 -31.54 8.06 -7.55
N ALA A 644 -31.41 7.58 -8.78
CA ALA A 644 -31.18 8.43 -9.96
C ALA A 644 -32.23 9.55 -10.18
N PRO A 645 -33.55 9.30 -10.13
CA PRO A 645 -34.55 10.35 -10.26
C PRO A 645 -34.49 11.39 -9.12
N ASN A 646 -34.17 10.97 -7.90
CA ASN A 646 -34.01 11.87 -6.76
C ASN A 646 -32.83 12.84 -6.98
N VAL A 647 -31.65 12.33 -7.37
CA VAL A 647 -30.47 13.14 -7.66
C VAL A 647 -30.74 14.13 -8.79
N ARG A 648 -31.41 13.70 -9.88
CA ARG A 648 -31.81 14.63 -10.95
C ARG A 648 -32.73 15.73 -10.43
N GLY A 649 -33.65 15.42 -9.52
CA GLY A 649 -34.49 16.40 -8.86
C GLY A 649 -33.70 17.36 -7.94
N HIS A 650 -32.65 16.87 -7.29
CA HIS A 650 -31.75 17.70 -6.47
C HIS A 650 -31.01 18.71 -7.32
N VAL A 651 -30.39 18.28 -8.45
CA VAL A 651 -29.71 19.16 -9.41
C VAL A 651 -30.64 20.25 -9.95
N ASN A 652 -31.85 19.89 -10.38
CA ASN A 652 -32.83 20.85 -10.87
C ASN A 652 -33.24 21.91 -9.82
N ARG A 653 -33.21 21.58 -8.55
CA ARG A 653 -33.49 22.53 -7.47
C ARG A 653 -32.28 23.41 -7.10
N GLN A 654 -31.07 22.82 -7.20
CA GLN A 654 -29.85 23.50 -6.80
C GLN A 654 -29.38 24.51 -7.83
N PHE A 655 -29.54 24.22 -9.12
CA PHE A 655 -29.01 25.02 -10.21
C PHE A 655 -30.17 25.61 -11.07
N PRO A 656 -30.47 26.91 -10.92
CA PRO A 656 -31.58 27.55 -11.61
C PRO A 656 -31.52 27.54 -13.14
N GLU A 657 -30.32 27.48 -13.70
CA GLU A 657 -30.09 27.36 -15.15
C GLU A 657 -30.46 25.99 -15.72
N VAL A 658 -30.55 24.97 -14.86
CA VAL A 658 -30.99 23.62 -15.26
C VAL A 658 -32.50 23.58 -15.36
N VAL A 659 -33.01 23.50 -16.57
CA VAL A 659 -34.46 23.59 -16.86
C VAL A 659 -35.11 22.22 -17.08
N GLY A 660 -34.56 21.18 -16.48
CA GLY A 660 -35.03 19.79 -16.60
C GLY A 660 -34.02 18.87 -17.28
N SER A 661 -34.49 17.73 -17.77
CA SER A 661 -33.66 16.71 -18.44
C SER A 661 -34.28 16.31 -19.79
N ALA A 662 -33.45 15.80 -20.68
CA ALA A 662 -33.90 15.23 -21.96
C ALA A 662 -33.17 13.92 -22.27
N ARG A 663 -33.80 13.05 -23.06
CA ARG A 663 -33.16 11.86 -23.59
C ARG A 663 -32.23 12.22 -24.74
N LEU A 664 -31.04 11.62 -24.71
CA LEU A 664 -30.09 11.67 -25.81
C LEU A 664 -29.72 10.24 -26.19
N TRP A 665 -30.04 9.84 -27.41
CA TRP A 665 -29.59 8.58 -27.98
C TRP A 665 -28.23 8.77 -28.63
N VAL A 666 -27.22 8.09 -28.11
CA VAL A 666 -25.83 8.21 -28.57
C VAL A 666 -25.41 6.94 -29.28
N ALA A 667 -24.83 7.09 -30.46
CA ALA A 667 -24.29 6.00 -31.24
C ALA A 667 -22.90 6.31 -31.78
N ALA A 668 -22.18 5.25 -32.10
CA ALA A 668 -20.89 5.32 -32.80
C ALA A 668 -20.91 4.24 -33.91
N THR A 669 -20.35 4.59 -35.08
CA THR A 669 -20.06 3.55 -36.06
C THR A 669 -18.92 2.66 -35.55
N GLU A 670 -18.66 1.53 -36.21
CA GLU A 670 -17.52 0.68 -35.87
C GLU A 670 -16.22 1.50 -35.84
N GLY A 671 -15.31 1.18 -34.91
CA GLY A 671 -13.98 1.76 -34.83
C GLY A 671 -13.83 2.97 -33.91
N GLY A 672 -14.78 3.19 -33.00
CA GLY A 672 -14.64 4.21 -31.97
C GLY A 672 -15.73 4.21 -30.91
N ARG A 673 -15.68 5.17 -30.03
CA ARG A 673 -16.64 5.38 -28.93
C ARG A 673 -16.88 6.87 -28.69
N VAL A 674 -17.96 7.17 -27.96
CA VAL A 674 -18.28 8.51 -27.52
C VAL A 674 -18.03 8.62 -26.02
N MET A 675 -17.45 9.74 -25.61
CA MET A 675 -17.36 10.15 -24.22
C MET A 675 -18.29 11.36 -23.98
N ALA A 676 -18.90 11.41 -22.82
CA ALA A 676 -19.67 12.57 -22.37
C ALA A 676 -19.04 13.10 -21.09
N GLU A 677 -18.60 14.36 -21.10
CA GLU A 677 -17.88 14.99 -19.97
C GLU A 677 -16.73 14.13 -19.43
N GLY A 678 -15.95 13.53 -20.32
CA GLY A 678 -14.85 12.65 -19.93
C GLY A 678 -15.26 11.24 -19.55
N VAL A 679 -16.56 10.93 -19.41
CA VAL A 679 -17.07 9.60 -19.06
C VAL A 679 -17.34 8.77 -20.32
N PRO A 680 -16.75 7.57 -20.46
CA PRO A 680 -16.99 6.72 -21.60
C PRO A 680 -18.44 6.18 -21.58
N LEU A 681 -19.18 6.41 -22.67
CA LEU A 681 -20.49 5.84 -22.85
C LEU A 681 -20.39 4.41 -23.42
N PRO A 682 -21.37 3.54 -23.13
CA PRO A 682 -21.45 2.21 -23.73
C PRO A 682 -21.40 2.29 -25.27
N ARG A 683 -20.65 1.38 -25.88
CA ARG A 683 -20.63 1.28 -27.36
C ARG A 683 -22.01 0.87 -27.86
N ALA A 684 -22.53 1.63 -28.77
CA ALA A 684 -23.85 1.41 -29.36
C ALA A 684 -23.82 1.77 -30.84
N ALA A 685 -24.37 0.89 -31.67
CA ALA A 685 -24.44 1.10 -33.09
C ALA A 685 -25.60 2.05 -33.48
N PRO A 686 -25.57 2.68 -34.68
CA PRO A 686 -26.60 3.62 -35.09
C PRO A 686 -28.02 3.05 -35.17
N ASP A 687 -28.16 1.75 -35.36
CA ASP A 687 -29.46 1.01 -35.39
C ASP A 687 -29.95 0.64 -33.98
N ALA A 688 -29.08 0.70 -32.96
CA ALA A 688 -29.39 0.42 -31.56
C ALA A 688 -28.66 1.39 -30.65
N PRO A 689 -28.96 2.70 -30.68
CA PRO A 689 -28.23 3.72 -29.94
C PRO A 689 -28.42 3.57 -28.42
N PHE A 690 -27.40 3.95 -27.69
CA PHE A 690 -27.44 3.99 -26.21
C PHE A 690 -28.36 5.13 -25.75
N GLU A 691 -29.40 4.79 -24.99
CA GLU A 691 -30.31 5.76 -24.39
C GLU A 691 -29.67 6.32 -23.12
N SER A 692 -29.51 7.64 -23.06
CA SER A 692 -28.99 8.38 -21.94
C SER A 692 -29.87 9.58 -21.60
N VAL A 693 -29.78 10.10 -20.39
CA VAL A 693 -30.55 11.26 -19.93
C VAL A 693 -29.59 12.31 -19.41
N PHE A 694 -29.54 13.48 -20.06
CA PHE A 694 -28.72 14.61 -19.69
C PHE A 694 -29.56 15.84 -19.30
N PHE A 695 -28.93 16.81 -18.64
CA PHE A 695 -29.62 18.01 -18.22
C PHE A 695 -29.76 19.01 -19.37
N ARG A 696 -30.85 19.76 -19.33
CA ARG A 696 -31.15 20.87 -20.25
C ARG A 696 -30.79 22.22 -19.63
N GLY A 697 -30.46 23.18 -20.45
CA GLY A 697 -30.12 24.54 -20.02
C GLY A 697 -28.64 24.76 -19.71
N VAL A 698 -27.86 23.71 -19.72
CA VAL A 698 -26.41 23.72 -19.57
C VAL A 698 -25.74 22.93 -20.70
N PRO A 699 -24.56 23.36 -21.18
CA PRO A 699 -23.86 22.67 -22.26
C PRO A 699 -23.45 21.25 -21.85
N LEU A 700 -23.37 20.37 -22.82
CA LEU A 700 -22.87 19.00 -22.70
C LEU A 700 -21.72 18.81 -23.68
N THR A 701 -20.54 18.47 -23.19
CA THR A 701 -19.39 18.18 -24.04
C THR A 701 -19.36 16.69 -24.40
N LEU A 702 -19.40 16.42 -25.70
CA LEU A 702 -19.24 15.09 -26.27
C LEU A 702 -17.90 14.99 -26.99
N ARG A 703 -17.19 13.88 -26.80
CA ARG A 703 -15.94 13.62 -27.49
C ARG A 703 -15.97 12.25 -28.19
N ALA A 704 -15.60 12.25 -29.46
CA ALA A 704 -15.40 11.04 -30.24
C ALA A 704 -13.97 10.54 -30.07
N VAL A 705 -13.81 9.28 -29.69
CA VAL A 705 -12.50 8.65 -29.46
C VAL A 705 -12.36 7.48 -30.45
N PRO A 706 -11.52 7.60 -31.47
CA PRO A 706 -11.28 6.53 -32.42
C PRO A 706 -10.48 5.39 -31.76
N ASP A 707 -10.75 4.16 -32.19
CA ASP A 707 -9.93 3.00 -31.88
C ASP A 707 -8.65 3.02 -32.74
N GLU A 708 -7.67 2.18 -32.37
CA GLU A 708 -6.44 2.04 -33.15
C GLU A 708 -6.75 1.62 -34.60
N GLY A 709 -6.19 2.30 -35.57
CA GLY A 709 -6.43 2.08 -37.00
C GLY A 709 -7.70 2.72 -37.57
N TYR A 710 -8.44 3.50 -36.76
CA TYR A 710 -9.61 4.25 -37.21
C TYR A 710 -9.41 5.76 -37.10
N THR A 711 -10.16 6.50 -37.89
CA THR A 711 -10.17 7.96 -37.86
C THR A 711 -11.61 8.44 -37.70
N PHE A 712 -11.81 9.43 -36.82
CA PHE A 712 -13.09 10.10 -36.70
C PHE A 712 -13.37 10.95 -37.96
N THR A 713 -14.59 10.87 -38.49
CA THR A 713 -14.98 11.54 -39.76
C THR A 713 -16.04 12.61 -39.56
N GLY A 714 -16.72 12.62 -38.44
CA GLY A 714 -17.70 13.69 -38.13
C GLY A 714 -18.86 13.23 -37.28
N TRP A 715 -19.58 14.23 -36.77
CA TRP A 715 -20.84 14.07 -36.05
C TRP A 715 -22.03 14.24 -36.96
N SER A 716 -23.13 13.56 -36.63
CA SER A 716 -24.43 13.69 -37.33
C SER A 716 -25.59 13.56 -36.34
N GLY A 717 -26.77 14.08 -36.67
CA GLY A 717 -27.96 14.10 -35.83
C GLY A 717 -28.20 15.47 -35.19
N LEU A 718 -28.17 15.56 -33.86
CA LEU A 718 -28.40 16.81 -33.09
C LEU A 718 -27.51 17.96 -33.56
N ALA A 719 -26.29 17.66 -33.92
CA ALA A 719 -25.32 18.61 -34.46
C ALA A 719 -24.47 17.92 -35.55
N SER A 720 -23.87 18.74 -36.41
CA SER A 720 -22.94 18.30 -37.45
C SER A 720 -21.65 19.10 -37.30
N ALA A 721 -20.55 18.42 -37.02
CA ALA A 721 -19.23 19.01 -36.83
C ALA A 721 -18.13 18.03 -37.29
N ALA A 722 -17.00 18.57 -37.70
CA ALA A 722 -15.83 17.79 -38.12
C ALA A 722 -14.80 17.59 -37.00
N GLY A 723 -14.86 18.41 -35.94
CA GLY A 723 -14.01 18.26 -34.76
C GLY A 723 -14.42 17.06 -33.92
N ASP A 724 -13.47 16.40 -33.29
CA ASP A 724 -13.70 15.25 -32.40
C ASP A 724 -14.39 15.61 -31.09
N SER A 725 -14.34 16.88 -30.67
CA SER A 725 -15.05 17.44 -29.54
C SER A 725 -16.21 18.31 -29.99
N LEU A 726 -17.32 18.26 -29.27
CA LEU A 726 -18.57 18.94 -29.62
C LEU A 726 -19.34 19.34 -28.37
N ASP A 727 -19.59 20.64 -28.20
CA ASP A 727 -20.49 21.15 -27.17
C ASP A 727 -21.91 21.28 -27.75
N VAL A 728 -22.88 20.68 -27.05
CA VAL A 728 -24.29 20.69 -27.43
C VAL A 728 -25.17 21.21 -26.31
N MET A 729 -26.24 21.93 -26.67
CA MET A 729 -27.34 22.32 -25.79
C MET A 729 -28.54 21.43 -26.10
N LEU A 730 -29.07 20.74 -25.10
CA LEU A 730 -30.28 19.93 -25.28
C LEU A 730 -31.53 20.79 -25.05
N ASP A 731 -32.34 20.95 -26.08
CA ASP A 731 -33.64 21.59 -25.98
C ASP A 731 -34.79 20.60 -25.79
N GLY A 732 -34.54 19.33 -26.13
CA GLY A 732 -35.46 18.23 -26.06
C GLY A 732 -34.78 16.88 -26.36
N GLU A 733 -35.60 15.88 -26.69
CA GLU A 733 -35.09 14.56 -27.08
C GLU A 733 -34.32 14.64 -28.40
N ALA A 734 -33.16 14.00 -28.47
CA ALA A 734 -32.26 14.08 -29.62
C ALA A 734 -31.46 12.77 -29.82
N THR A 735 -30.95 12.62 -31.05
CA THR A 735 -30.01 11.55 -31.40
C THR A 735 -28.72 12.15 -31.94
N ILE A 736 -27.59 11.57 -31.56
CA ILE A 736 -26.27 11.94 -32.08
C ILE A 736 -25.47 10.70 -32.43
N THR A 737 -24.74 10.75 -33.53
CA THR A 737 -23.89 9.67 -34.02
C THR A 737 -22.49 10.18 -34.32
N ALA A 738 -21.48 9.51 -33.75
CA ALA A 738 -20.08 9.68 -34.11
C ALA A 738 -19.74 8.69 -35.23
N SER A 739 -19.18 9.19 -36.32
CA SER A 739 -18.80 8.36 -37.47
C SER A 739 -17.29 8.15 -37.49
N PHE A 740 -16.89 6.90 -37.70
CA PHE A 740 -15.47 6.51 -37.81
C PHE A 740 -15.31 5.72 -39.11
N THR A 741 -14.13 5.81 -39.73
CA THR A 741 -13.71 4.98 -40.84
C THR A 741 -12.40 4.29 -40.49
N ALA A 742 -12.26 3.05 -40.92
CA ALA A 742 -10.97 2.40 -40.91
C ALA A 742 -10.00 3.30 -41.71
N GLY A 743 -8.85 3.60 -41.14
CA GLY A 743 -7.83 4.33 -41.90
C GLY A 743 -7.56 3.55 -43.14
N SER A 744 -7.87 4.11 -44.31
CA SER A 744 -7.51 3.48 -45.58
C SER A 744 -6.01 3.35 -45.58
N VAL A 745 -5.52 2.13 -45.71
CA VAL A 745 -4.20 1.91 -46.30
C VAL A 745 -4.37 2.28 -47.76
N ASP A 746 -4.43 3.61 -48.04
CA ASP A 746 -4.37 4.08 -49.43
C ASP A 746 -3.00 3.69 -49.98
N ALA A 747 -3.05 2.80 -50.98
CA ALA A 747 -1.89 2.33 -51.68
C ALA A 747 -1.25 3.41 -52.59
N GLU A 748 -1.61 4.70 -52.40
CA GLU A 748 -1.08 5.84 -53.18
C GLU A 748 -1.05 7.18 -52.43
N ALA A 749 -0.56 7.18 -51.20
CA ALA A 749 0.03 8.36 -50.56
C ALA A 749 1.29 7.86 -49.86
N ASP A 750 2.41 8.53 -50.13
CA ASP A 750 3.78 8.26 -49.69
C ASP A 750 3.84 7.43 -48.39
N PRO A 751 4.26 6.17 -48.40
CA PRO A 751 4.11 5.33 -47.24
C PRO A 751 4.90 5.97 -46.11
N GLU A 752 4.24 6.45 -45.05
CA GLU A 752 4.91 6.58 -43.74
C GLU A 752 5.59 5.23 -43.55
N SER A 753 6.89 5.20 -43.78
CA SER A 753 7.67 3.98 -43.77
C SER A 753 7.34 3.23 -42.49
N PRO A 754 6.95 1.94 -42.56
CA PRO A 754 6.61 1.19 -41.38
C PRO A 754 7.71 1.39 -40.34
N ARG A 755 7.37 1.84 -39.16
CA ARG A 755 8.34 2.19 -38.09
C ARG A 755 8.99 0.93 -37.56
N ALA A 756 10.26 1.02 -37.25
CA ALA A 756 10.96 -0.04 -36.53
C ALA A 756 10.24 -0.39 -35.20
N ARG A 757 10.18 -1.67 -34.88
CA ARG A 757 9.48 -2.17 -33.69
C ARG A 757 10.43 -2.95 -32.80
N LEU A 758 10.28 -2.75 -31.48
CA LEU A 758 11.00 -3.49 -30.44
C LEU A 758 9.98 -4.36 -29.68
N SER A 759 10.18 -5.69 -29.67
CA SER A 759 9.31 -6.63 -28.95
C SER A 759 9.51 -6.54 -27.43
N ALA A 760 8.66 -7.24 -26.68
CA ALA A 760 8.92 -7.49 -25.27
C ALA A 760 10.22 -8.30 -25.09
N VAL A 761 10.92 -8.07 -23.97
CA VAL A 761 12.13 -8.84 -23.61
C VAL A 761 11.69 -10.10 -22.89
N TYR A 762 12.22 -11.27 -23.28
CA TYR A 762 11.86 -12.55 -22.65
C TYR A 762 13.08 -13.49 -22.52
N PRO A 763 13.13 -14.31 -21.44
CA PRO A 763 12.30 -14.21 -20.23
C PRO A 763 12.53 -12.88 -19.51
N ASN A 764 11.52 -12.41 -18.81
CA ASN A 764 11.60 -11.24 -17.96
C ASN A 764 10.70 -11.50 -16.72
N PRO A 765 11.26 -11.68 -15.55
CA PRO A 765 12.68 -11.52 -15.18
C PRO A 765 13.65 -12.54 -15.81
N ALA A 766 14.91 -12.14 -15.99
CA ALA A 766 15.96 -12.95 -16.58
C ALA A 766 17.15 -13.16 -15.65
N SER A 767 17.60 -14.43 -15.47
CA SER A 767 18.73 -14.74 -14.59
C SER A 767 20.06 -14.94 -15.35
N GLN A 768 20.05 -15.44 -16.57
CA GLN A 768 21.27 -15.72 -17.34
C GLN A 768 21.36 -14.97 -18.68
N SER A 769 20.28 -14.89 -19.41
CA SER A 769 20.14 -14.11 -20.62
C SER A 769 18.67 -13.90 -20.96
N ALA A 770 18.37 -12.82 -21.63
CA ALA A 770 17.09 -12.57 -22.26
C ALA A 770 17.23 -12.43 -23.77
N THR A 771 16.13 -12.42 -24.50
CA THR A 771 16.06 -12.18 -25.93
C THR A 771 15.10 -11.03 -26.20
N VAL A 772 15.47 -10.16 -27.13
CA VAL A 772 14.59 -9.12 -27.66
C VAL A 772 14.58 -9.20 -29.16
N GLU A 773 13.42 -9.02 -29.79
CA GLU A 773 13.31 -8.99 -31.26
C GLU A 773 13.15 -7.55 -31.73
N VAL A 774 13.91 -7.20 -32.74
CA VAL A 774 13.82 -5.94 -33.45
C VAL A 774 13.33 -6.23 -34.87
N TRP A 775 12.25 -5.58 -35.28
CA TRP A 775 11.77 -5.61 -36.64
C TRP A 775 12.07 -4.29 -37.33
N LEU A 776 12.75 -4.38 -38.49
CA LEU A 776 13.08 -3.24 -39.34
C LEU A 776 12.28 -3.30 -40.63
N PRO A 777 11.53 -2.26 -40.97
CA PRO A 777 10.74 -2.20 -42.21
C PRO A 777 11.62 -2.13 -43.46
N ARG A 778 12.82 -1.56 -43.36
CA ARG A 778 13.82 -1.41 -44.42
C ARG A 778 15.20 -1.44 -43.81
N SER A 779 16.22 -1.76 -44.65
CA SER A 779 17.60 -1.71 -44.20
C SER A 779 18.01 -0.28 -43.83
N GLY A 780 18.61 -0.12 -42.67
CA GLY A 780 18.96 1.20 -42.13
C GLY A 780 19.86 1.13 -40.89
N PRO A 781 20.24 2.29 -40.36
CA PRO A 781 20.99 2.35 -39.12
C PRO A 781 20.10 1.86 -37.96
N LEU A 782 20.67 0.98 -37.15
CA LEU A 782 20.08 0.44 -35.95
C LEU A 782 21.08 0.60 -34.81
N SER A 783 20.62 1.10 -33.65
CA SER A 783 21.36 1.04 -32.38
C SER A 783 20.43 0.42 -31.35
N VAL A 784 20.88 -0.63 -30.65
CA VAL A 784 20.14 -1.24 -29.53
C VAL A 784 21.11 -1.37 -28.38
N ARG A 785 20.75 -0.75 -27.26
CA ARG A 785 21.57 -0.65 -26.05
C ARG A 785 20.77 -1.10 -24.83
N LEU A 786 21.49 -1.64 -23.87
CA LEU A 786 20.95 -1.87 -22.52
C LEU A 786 21.48 -0.75 -21.62
N VAL A 787 20.57 -0.07 -20.92
CA VAL A 787 20.93 1.01 -19.98
C VAL A 787 20.40 0.67 -18.60
N ASP A 788 21.09 1.15 -17.56
CA ASP A 788 20.64 1.08 -16.16
C ASP A 788 19.60 2.18 -15.83
N LEU A 789 19.14 2.24 -14.60
CA LEU A 789 18.15 3.23 -14.13
C LEU A 789 18.64 4.68 -14.25
N LEU A 790 19.96 4.91 -14.26
CA LEU A 790 20.56 6.24 -14.43
C LEU A 790 20.80 6.59 -15.90
N GLY A 791 20.35 5.75 -16.85
CA GLY A 791 20.55 5.92 -18.27
C GLY A 791 21.99 5.61 -18.74
N ARG A 792 22.83 5.00 -17.93
CA ARG A 792 24.20 4.61 -18.30
C ARG A 792 24.14 3.34 -19.14
N GLU A 793 24.87 3.34 -20.24
CA GLU A 793 25.00 2.16 -21.10
C GLU A 793 25.77 1.04 -20.37
N VAL A 794 25.11 -0.10 -20.18
CA VAL A 794 25.72 -1.29 -19.56
C VAL A 794 26.04 -2.40 -20.58
N ALA A 795 25.40 -2.38 -21.75
CA ALA A 795 25.76 -3.25 -22.87
C ALA A 795 25.26 -2.68 -24.20
N LEU A 796 26.06 -2.81 -25.24
CA LEU A 796 25.69 -2.56 -26.60
C LEU A 796 25.23 -3.90 -27.23
N LEU A 797 23.96 -3.97 -27.68
CA LEU A 797 23.35 -5.20 -28.21
C LEU A 797 23.42 -5.27 -29.74
N ALA A 798 23.31 -4.14 -30.40
CA ALA A 798 23.52 -4.01 -31.86
C ALA A 798 23.83 -2.56 -32.21
N GLU A 799 24.74 -2.34 -33.17
CA GLU A 799 25.05 -1.05 -33.76
C GLU A 799 25.47 -1.21 -35.22
N GLY A 800 24.95 -0.34 -36.08
CA GLY A 800 25.34 -0.29 -37.47
C GLY A 800 24.18 -0.43 -38.46
N ARG A 801 24.52 -0.62 -39.75
CA ARG A 801 23.52 -0.76 -40.80
C ARG A 801 23.00 -2.19 -40.83
N THR A 802 21.72 -2.37 -40.56
CA THR A 802 21.04 -3.67 -40.39
C THR A 802 20.04 -3.86 -41.54
N ALA A 803 19.89 -5.09 -42.05
CA ALA A 803 18.96 -5.44 -43.13
C ALA A 803 17.49 -5.30 -42.66
N ALA A 804 16.55 -5.15 -43.60
CA ALA A 804 15.12 -5.23 -43.29
C ALA A 804 14.75 -6.63 -42.77
N GLY A 805 13.74 -6.71 -41.90
CA GLY A 805 13.27 -7.97 -41.31
C GLY A 805 13.40 -8.03 -39.78
N THR A 806 13.16 -9.20 -39.23
CA THR A 806 13.24 -9.46 -37.79
C THR A 806 14.65 -9.93 -37.39
N HIS A 807 15.20 -9.26 -36.39
CA HIS A 807 16.51 -9.56 -35.80
C HIS A 807 16.33 -9.93 -34.33
N ARG A 808 16.86 -11.10 -33.95
CA ARG A 808 16.87 -11.55 -32.54
C ARG A 808 18.18 -11.17 -31.89
N LEU A 809 18.10 -10.37 -30.85
CA LEU A 809 19.27 -9.92 -30.11
C LEU A 809 19.25 -10.57 -28.73
N ARG A 810 20.41 -11.10 -28.34
CA ARG A 810 20.59 -11.65 -26.99
C ARG A 810 21.04 -10.56 -26.05
N VAL A 811 20.34 -10.45 -24.93
CA VAL A 811 20.68 -9.54 -23.82
C VAL A 811 21.44 -10.35 -22.77
N PRO A 812 22.76 -10.12 -22.57
CA PRO A 812 23.55 -10.87 -21.59
C PRO A 812 23.28 -10.35 -20.17
N THR A 813 22.52 -11.10 -19.37
CA THR A 813 22.18 -10.68 -18.01
C THR A 813 23.07 -11.31 -16.93
N ARG A 814 23.84 -12.35 -17.26
CA ARG A 814 24.64 -13.12 -16.29
C ARG A 814 25.69 -12.29 -15.52
N ALA A 815 26.23 -11.24 -16.14
CA ALA A 815 27.26 -10.38 -15.56
C ALA A 815 26.67 -9.09 -14.93
N LEU A 816 25.37 -8.88 -15.03
CA LEU A 816 24.71 -7.69 -14.51
C LEU A 816 24.25 -7.93 -13.07
N PRO A 817 24.34 -6.92 -12.20
CA PRO A 817 23.66 -6.93 -10.91
C PRO A 817 22.16 -7.23 -11.04
N GLY A 818 21.53 -7.80 -10.00
CA GLY A 818 20.09 -7.86 -9.91
C GLY A 818 19.52 -6.43 -9.96
N GLY A 819 18.42 -6.23 -10.68
CA GLY A 819 17.86 -4.89 -10.83
C GLY A 819 17.11 -4.68 -12.14
N VAL A 820 16.63 -3.45 -12.31
CA VAL A 820 15.86 -3.03 -13.47
C VAL A 820 16.77 -2.38 -14.50
N TYR A 821 16.59 -2.76 -15.75
CA TYR A 821 17.32 -2.23 -16.91
C TYR A 821 16.34 -1.88 -18.02
N THR A 822 16.76 -1.02 -18.93
CA THR A 822 15.97 -0.66 -20.11
C THR A 822 16.71 -1.04 -21.39
N VAL A 823 16.08 -1.81 -22.27
CA VAL A 823 16.53 -1.99 -23.63
C VAL A 823 16.05 -0.80 -24.45
N LEU A 824 16.99 -0.03 -24.98
CA LEU A 824 16.77 1.17 -25.78
C LEU A 824 17.09 0.86 -27.24
N MET A 825 16.14 1.04 -28.14
CA MET A 825 16.33 0.91 -29.60
C MET A 825 16.18 2.26 -30.29
N GLU A 826 17.14 2.59 -31.13
CA GLU A 826 17.07 3.73 -32.01
C GLU A 826 17.23 3.25 -33.48
N ALA A 827 16.21 3.47 -34.30
CA ALA A 827 16.22 3.08 -35.73
C ALA A 827 15.34 4.00 -36.55
N GLY A 828 15.89 4.58 -37.60
CA GLY A 828 15.15 5.41 -38.56
C GLY A 828 14.45 6.63 -37.93
N GLY A 829 15.03 7.21 -36.91
CA GLY A 829 14.45 8.32 -36.16
C GLY A 829 13.35 7.90 -35.12
N THR A 830 13.13 6.60 -34.94
CA THR A 830 12.22 6.06 -33.95
C THR A 830 13.02 5.63 -32.70
N LEU A 831 12.64 6.11 -31.54
CA LEU A 831 13.13 5.67 -30.25
C LEU A 831 12.09 4.73 -29.63
N SER A 832 12.51 3.56 -29.18
CA SER A 832 11.63 2.58 -28.50
C SER A 832 12.33 1.95 -27.30
N THR A 833 11.61 1.71 -26.24
CA THR A 833 12.16 1.16 -24.99
C THR A 833 11.40 -0.08 -24.53
N ARG A 834 12.09 -0.98 -23.81
CA ARG A 834 11.48 -2.12 -23.11
C ARG A 834 12.21 -2.36 -21.79
N ARG A 835 11.46 -2.56 -20.75
CA ARG A 835 11.99 -2.86 -19.42
C ARG A 835 12.47 -4.32 -19.35
N LEU A 836 13.59 -4.54 -18.67
CA LEU A 836 14.15 -5.85 -18.34
C LEU A 836 14.46 -5.90 -16.86
N VAL A 837 13.95 -6.88 -16.18
CA VAL A 837 14.30 -7.19 -14.79
C VAL A 837 15.33 -8.31 -14.78
N VAL A 838 16.46 -8.10 -14.12
CA VAL A 838 17.50 -9.12 -13.92
C VAL A 838 17.30 -9.67 -12.50
N ALA A 839 16.89 -10.95 -12.42
CA ALA A 839 16.77 -11.68 -11.17
C ALA A 839 18.05 -12.50 -10.92
N ARG A 840 18.49 -12.60 -9.68
CA ARG A 840 19.59 -13.47 -9.21
C ARG A 840 19.06 -14.53 -8.29
#